data_35bc9d20459e080d2f06ecac7dc78c90
#
_entry.id   35bc9d20459e080d2f06ecac7dc78c90
#
_cell.length_a   1.000
_cell.length_b   1.000
_cell.length_c   1.000
_cell.angle_alpha   90.00
_cell.angle_beta   90.00
_cell.angle_gamma   90.00
#
_symmetry.space_group_name_H-M   'P 1'
#
loop_
_entity.id
_entity.type
_entity.pdbx_description
1 polymer ?
#
loop_
_entity_poly.entity_id
_entity_poly.type
_entity_poly.pdbx_seq_one_letter_code
_entity_poly.pdbx_strand_id
1 'polypeptide(L)'
;MKEPVWEPNPSRIEQSNMNNFMVFAREKFDYVGHNYESLYRWSIDNPSGFWEAMWKFSEIIASKPYKFVVDDVTKMPGALWFEGAELNFAENLLSPAGDDQTKEKIALVFYGESGDRKEISYQDLYNQVSQLTQVLKVMDVHEGDRVAAFMPNTIESVVGMLATCSLGAVWSSCSPDFGINGVFDRFNQIKPKVLIATDGYFYNGKKIDTVSRVKEIGDKITSIESILVVNFSGDYENSVLIHQANTIEWENALSRYKPISIEFKQVPFNHPLYILYSSGTTGIPKCIVHSVGGTLIQHLKEHLLHTDLKREDTLFYFTTCGWMMWNWLVSGLAVGSTLVLYDGAPIYPGPDVLWNIAENERITVFGTSAKYLSAIEKEGFKPGERNNLSSLRTILSTGSPLSHESFDYVYRDIKEDVCLSSISGGTDIVSCFALGNPLLPIFRGQLQCRGLGMAVEMFDEDGQSILGAKGELVCTQAFPSSPVGFWNDKDDLKFKDAYFSTYDNVWAHGDYGELTEEGGVIIHGRSDSVLNPGGVRIGTAEIYRQVEKVDVILESIAIGQQWKDDSRVILFVRLREGLRLDELLVDKIKKTIRENTTPRHVPSKIIEVPDIPRTLSGKIVEVAVRKVVHGEPVKNTDSLANPGALEFYRNLVELQC
;
A
#
# COMPACT_ATOMS: atom_id res chain seq x y z
N MET A 1 20.85 25.77 -3.17
CA MET A 1 19.73 25.05 -2.53
C MET A 1 18.57 25.03 -3.53
N LYS A 2 17.89 23.90 -3.66
CA LYS A 2 16.68 23.81 -4.48
C LYS A 2 15.57 24.63 -3.78
N GLU A 3 14.73 25.31 -4.54
CA GLU A 3 13.56 25.99 -3.96
C GLU A 3 12.44 24.94 -3.71
N PRO A 4 11.80 24.95 -2.54
CA PRO A 4 10.66 24.08 -2.27
C PRO A 4 9.46 24.49 -3.11
N VAL A 5 8.63 23.52 -3.48
CA VAL A 5 7.37 23.77 -4.19
C VAL A 5 6.20 24.05 -3.24
N TRP A 6 6.38 23.72 -1.96
CA TRP A 6 5.44 24.03 -0.88
C TRP A 6 6.15 24.05 0.46
N GLU A 7 5.68 24.91 1.36
CA GLU A 7 6.15 24.99 2.75
C GLU A 7 4.96 25.06 3.71
N PRO A 8 5.02 24.36 4.86
CA PRO A 8 3.97 24.45 5.87
C PRO A 8 3.99 25.85 6.51
N ASN A 9 2.82 26.45 6.67
CA ASN A 9 2.71 27.69 7.43
C ASN A 9 2.93 27.46 8.95
N PRO A 10 3.31 28.50 9.72
CA PRO A 10 3.60 28.35 11.15
C PRO A 10 2.45 27.76 11.98
N SER A 11 1.20 28.11 11.66
CA SER A 11 0.03 27.58 12.37
C SER A 11 -0.14 26.08 12.16
N ARG A 12 0.11 25.60 10.92
CA ARG A 12 0.07 24.17 10.61
C ARG A 12 1.13 23.41 11.40
N ILE A 13 2.35 23.95 11.49
CA ILE A 13 3.44 23.37 12.28
C ILE A 13 3.03 23.27 13.74
N GLU A 14 2.59 24.38 14.32
CA GLU A 14 2.24 24.48 15.74
C GLU A 14 1.10 23.52 16.14
N GLN A 15 0.10 23.36 15.28
CA GLN A 15 -1.08 22.52 15.53
C GLN A 15 -0.88 21.05 15.15
N SER A 16 0.28 20.67 14.59
CA SER A 16 0.51 19.30 14.15
C SER A 16 0.71 18.33 15.31
N ASN A 17 0.25 17.08 15.11
CA ASN A 17 0.51 16.00 16.05
C ASN A 17 2.02 15.72 16.19
N MET A 18 2.81 15.93 15.13
CA MET A 18 4.27 15.81 15.18
C MET A 18 4.89 16.79 16.17
N ASN A 19 4.44 18.05 16.15
CA ASN A 19 4.88 19.05 17.13
C ASN A 19 4.42 18.69 18.54
N ASN A 20 3.17 18.27 18.72
CA ASN A 20 2.63 17.81 20.00
C ASN A 20 3.42 16.61 20.54
N PHE A 21 3.81 15.67 19.68
CA PHE A 21 4.66 14.54 20.06
C PHE A 21 6.06 14.99 20.48
N MET A 22 6.67 15.96 19.79
CA MET A 22 7.96 16.53 20.21
C MET A 22 7.87 17.18 21.60
N VAL A 23 6.77 17.91 21.90
CA VAL A 23 6.53 18.48 23.23
C VAL A 23 6.40 17.37 24.27
N PHE A 24 5.54 16.37 24.00
CA PHE A 24 5.33 15.21 24.85
C PHE A 24 6.65 14.45 25.15
N ALA A 25 7.46 14.22 24.11
CA ALA A 25 8.74 13.53 24.24
C ALA A 25 9.76 14.32 25.07
N ARG A 26 9.78 15.66 24.98
CA ARG A 26 10.62 16.51 25.84
C ARG A 26 10.19 16.48 27.29
N GLU A 27 8.89 16.43 27.55
CA GLU A 27 8.35 16.46 28.91
C GLU A 27 8.44 15.12 29.64
N LYS A 28 8.37 14.02 28.93
CA LYS A 28 8.20 12.67 29.50
C LYS A 28 9.36 11.72 29.24
N PHE A 29 10.23 12.07 28.29
CA PHE A 29 11.34 11.23 27.81
C PHE A 29 12.59 12.09 27.61
N ASP A 30 13.74 11.47 27.42
CA ASP A 30 15.04 12.14 27.27
C ASP A 30 15.26 12.79 25.89
N TYR A 31 14.20 13.28 25.24
CA TYR A 31 14.31 14.01 23.99
C TYR A 31 14.59 15.50 24.25
N VAL A 32 15.63 16.05 23.64
CA VAL A 32 16.03 17.46 23.82
C VAL A 32 15.96 18.29 22.54
N GLY A 33 15.55 17.70 21.41
CA GLY A 33 15.49 18.37 20.10
C GLY A 33 14.26 19.27 19.92
N HIS A 34 14.29 20.07 18.81
CA HIS A 34 13.23 21.01 18.46
C HIS A 34 12.80 20.94 16.98
N ASN A 35 13.35 20.03 16.21
CA ASN A 35 13.05 19.88 14.78
C ASN A 35 13.01 18.40 14.36
N TYR A 36 12.59 18.15 13.14
CA TYR A 36 12.44 16.80 12.63
C TYR A 36 13.75 16.02 12.61
N GLU A 37 14.86 16.61 12.19
CA GLU A 37 16.15 15.91 12.12
C GLU A 37 16.59 15.41 13.50
N SER A 38 16.44 16.24 14.55
CA SER A 38 16.74 15.81 15.91
C SER A 38 15.78 14.75 16.43
N LEU A 39 14.49 14.81 16.03
CA LEU A 39 13.51 13.79 16.36
C LEU A 39 13.82 12.47 15.66
N TYR A 40 14.17 12.52 14.37
CA TYR A 40 14.57 11.35 13.62
C TYR A 40 15.82 10.69 14.23
N ARG A 41 16.85 11.48 14.52
CA ARG A 41 18.06 10.99 15.20
C ARG A 41 17.72 10.30 16.51
N TRP A 42 16.97 10.98 17.38
CA TRP A 42 16.55 10.38 18.64
C TRP A 42 15.76 9.08 18.45
N SER A 43 14.92 8.99 17.42
CA SER A 43 14.09 7.81 17.16
C SER A 43 14.90 6.57 16.76
N ILE A 44 16.11 6.74 16.20
CA ILE A 44 17.01 5.64 15.81
C ILE A 44 18.17 5.43 16.79
N ASP A 45 18.61 6.48 17.51
CA ASP A 45 19.67 6.38 18.50
C ASP A 45 19.15 5.90 19.86
N ASN A 46 17.86 6.15 20.16
CA ASN A 46 17.16 5.67 21.36
C ASN A 46 15.82 5.00 21.00
N PRO A 47 15.83 3.88 20.29
CA PRO A 47 14.61 3.23 19.80
C PRO A 47 13.68 2.79 20.96
N SER A 48 14.21 2.36 22.09
CA SER A 48 13.39 2.04 23.27
C SER A 48 12.61 3.25 23.77
N GLY A 49 13.26 4.40 23.92
CA GLY A 49 12.61 5.64 24.35
C GLY A 49 11.58 6.16 23.35
N PHE A 50 11.92 6.12 22.05
CA PHE A 50 11.01 6.55 20.99
C PHE A 50 9.74 5.69 20.90
N TRP A 51 9.88 4.37 20.84
CA TRP A 51 8.73 3.48 20.70
C TRP A 51 7.89 3.40 21.99
N GLU A 52 8.51 3.58 23.17
CA GLU A 52 7.75 3.77 24.41
C GLU A 52 6.94 5.07 24.39
N ALA A 53 7.54 6.16 23.91
CA ALA A 53 6.84 7.42 23.74
C ALA A 53 5.67 7.29 22.77
N MET A 54 5.87 6.59 21.63
CA MET A 54 4.79 6.29 20.66
C MET A 54 3.67 5.49 21.29
N TRP A 55 3.98 4.41 22.03
CA TRP A 55 2.98 3.60 22.72
C TRP A 55 2.08 4.43 23.63
N LYS A 56 2.70 5.32 24.42
CA LYS A 56 1.98 6.19 25.37
C LYS A 56 1.22 7.33 24.68
N PHE A 57 1.82 7.94 23.67
CA PHE A 57 1.21 9.05 22.92
C PHE A 57 -0.01 8.61 22.12
N SER A 58 0.03 7.41 21.57
CA SER A 58 -1.09 6.83 20.81
C SER A 58 -2.10 6.06 21.65
N GLU A 59 -1.93 6.06 22.99
CA GLU A 59 -2.86 5.48 23.97
C GLU A 59 -3.23 4.01 23.64
N ILE A 60 -2.25 3.20 23.22
CA ILE A 60 -2.49 1.79 22.87
C ILE A 60 -3.11 1.03 24.05
N ILE A 61 -4.25 0.40 23.80
CA ILE A 61 -4.99 -0.44 24.75
C ILE A 61 -4.34 -1.83 24.77
N ALA A 62 -3.93 -2.24 25.96
CA ALA A 62 -3.35 -3.56 26.21
C ALA A 62 -3.80 -4.09 27.57
N SER A 63 -4.16 -5.38 27.64
CA SER A 63 -4.58 -6.04 28.88
C SER A 63 -3.43 -6.35 29.82
N LYS A 64 -2.22 -6.51 29.26
CA LYS A 64 -0.98 -6.67 30.01
C LYS A 64 0.09 -5.70 29.52
N PRO A 65 0.84 -5.07 30.44
CA PRO A 65 1.97 -4.22 30.09
C PRO A 65 3.14 -5.05 29.55
N TYR A 66 4.00 -4.42 28.75
CA TYR A 66 5.28 -5.00 28.33
C TYR A 66 6.32 -5.00 29.47
N LYS A 67 7.29 -5.89 29.39
CA LYS A 67 8.45 -5.96 30.30
C LYS A 67 9.57 -5.04 29.85
N PHE A 68 9.81 -4.97 28.54
CA PHE A 68 10.76 -4.08 27.88
C PHE A 68 10.24 -3.78 26.46
N VAL A 69 10.71 -2.67 25.87
CA VAL A 69 10.28 -2.20 24.55
C VAL A 69 10.94 -3.01 23.43
N VAL A 70 12.25 -3.15 23.50
CA VAL A 70 13.03 -3.97 22.57
C VAL A 70 14.20 -4.61 23.32
N ASP A 71 14.53 -5.85 22.97
CA ASP A 71 15.67 -6.55 23.57
C ASP A 71 17.00 -6.09 22.95
N ASP A 72 17.09 -6.08 21.62
CA ASP A 72 18.29 -5.67 20.89
C ASP A 72 17.93 -5.34 19.44
N VAL A 73 18.07 -4.08 19.04
CA VAL A 73 17.76 -3.60 17.69
C VAL A 73 18.76 -4.08 16.63
N THR A 74 19.91 -4.62 17.02
CA THR A 74 20.90 -5.19 16.09
C THR A 74 20.54 -6.61 15.66
N LYS A 75 19.60 -7.26 16.36
CA LYS A 75 19.07 -8.57 15.96
C LYS A 75 18.08 -8.42 14.83
N MET A 76 18.53 -8.48 13.62
CA MET A 76 17.67 -8.41 12.46
C MET A 76 18.03 -9.53 11.47
N PRO A 77 17.09 -10.49 11.26
CA PRO A 77 15.79 -10.65 11.93
C PRO A 77 15.91 -11.22 13.35
N GLY A 78 14.88 -10.99 14.18
CA GLY A 78 14.74 -11.68 15.46
C GLY A 78 14.69 -10.79 16.70
N ALA A 79 14.67 -9.46 16.59
CA ALA A 79 14.42 -8.56 17.71
C ALA A 79 13.03 -8.78 18.32
N LEU A 80 12.94 -8.78 19.63
CA LEU A 80 11.69 -8.91 20.37
C LEU A 80 11.20 -7.52 20.77
N TRP A 81 10.00 -7.19 20.31
CA TRP A 81 9.35 -5.91 20.60
C TRP A 81 8.24 -6.07 21.63
N PHE A 82 8.15 -5.14 22.59
CA PHE A 82 7.12 -5.03 23.63
C PHE A 82 6.81 -6.39 24.28
N GLU A 83 7.87 -7.11 24.66
CA GLU A 83 7.78 -8.45 25.22
C GLU A 83 6.90 -8.52 26.46
N GLY A 84 5.95 -9.43 26.45
CA GLY A 84 4.99 -9.65 27.53
C GLY A 84 3.71 -8.83 27.40
N ALA A 85 3.64 -7.86 26.49
CA ALA A 85 2.39 -7.16 26.20
C ALA A 85 1.37 -8.13 25.59
N GLU A 86 0.10 -8.02 26.05
CA GLU A 86 -1.04 -8.67 25.44
C GLU A 86 -2.09 -7.63 25.07
N LEU A 87 -2.52 -7.64 23.82
CA LEU A 87 -3.44 -6.64 23.25
C LEU A 87 -4.33 -7.29 22.16
N ASN A 88 -5.32 -6.53 21.69
CA ASN A 88 -6.12 -6.90 20.54
C ASN A 88 -6.18 -5.75 19.54
N PHE A 89 -5.97 -6.05 18.25
CA PHE A 89 -5.97 -5.04 17.20
C PHE A 89 -7.37 -4.42 17.01
N ALA A 90 -8.42 -5.23 16.92
CA ALA A 90 -9.78 -4.76 16.72
C ALA A 90 -10.29 -3.92 17.92
N GLU A 91 -9.88 -4.25 19.15
CA GLU A 91 -10.18 -3.47 20.36
C GLU A 91 -9.65 -2.03 20.22
N ASN A 92 -8.43 -1.86 19.76
CA ASN A 92 -7.82 -0.55 19.55
C ASN A 92 -8.53 0.26 18.44
N LEU A 93 -8.96 -0.39 17.35
CA LEU A 93 -9.65 0.27 16.24
C LEU A 93 -11.12 0.61 16.57
N LEU A 94 -11.74 -0.16 17.46
CA LEU A 94 -13.13 0.03 17.89
C LEU A 94 -13.24 0.85 19.19
N SER A 95 -12.12 1.27 19.79
CA SER A 95 -12.12 2.08 21.02
C SER A 95 -12.98 3.36 20.93
N PRO A 96 -13.09 4.05 19.76
CA PRO A 96 -13.94 5.21 19.63
C PRO A 96 -15.44 4.92 19.83
N ALA A 97 -15.89 3.67 19.66
CA ALA A 97 -17.27 3.27 19.96
C ALA A 97 -17.60 3.27 21.47
N GLY A 98 -16.57 3.13 22.32
CA GLY A 98 -16.70 3.21 23.78
C GLY A 98 -16.67 4.64 24.33
N ASP A 99 -16.37 5.64 23.50
CA ASP A 99 -16.29 7.04 23.88
C ASP A 99 -17.60 7.77 23.52
N ASP A 100 -18.28 8.33 24.52
CA ASP A 100 -19.56 9.05 24.35
C ASP A 100 -19.48 10.22 23.36
N GLN A 101 -18.31 10.77 23.09
CA GLN A 101 -18.11 11.85 22.12
C GLN A 101 -17.99 11.36 20.68
N THR A 102 -17.60 10.11 20.47
CA THR A 102 -17.29 9.56 19.12
C THR A 102 -18.17 8.41 18.70
N LYS A 103 -18.87 7.74 19.61
CA LYS A 103 -19.67 6.55 19.26
C LYS A 103 -20.72 6.80 18.17
N GLU A 104 -21.36 7.98 18.16
CA GLU A 104 -22.36 8.38 17.17
C GLU A 104 -21.74 9.03 15.91
N LYS A 105 -20.43 9.28 15.91
CA LYS A 105 -19.72 9.80 14.75
C LYS A 105 -19.70 8.76 13.64
N ILE A 106 -19.79 9.21 12.38
CA ILE A 106 -19.62 8.34 11.22
C ILE A 106 -18.19 7.77 11.23
N ALA A 107 -18.09 6.45 11.26
CA ALA A 107 -16.85 5.69 11.17
C ALA A 107 -16.49 5.41 9.72
N LEU A 108 -17.46 4.92 8.94
CA LEU A 108 -17.26 4.53 7.55
C LEU A 108 -18.32 5.17 6.66
N VAL A 109 -17.88 5.69 5.53
CA VAL A 109 -18.72 6.06 4.39
C VAL A 109 -18.27 5.20 3.21
N PHE A 110 -19.20 4.56 2.54
CA PHE A 110 -18.95 3.75 1.35
C PHE A 110 -19.58 4.39 0.11
N TYR A 111 -18.85 4.39 -0.98
CA TYR A 111 -19.34 4.72 -2.31
C TYR A 111 -19.07 3.55 -3.27
N GLY A 112 -20.11 3.12 -3.99
CA GLY A 112 -20.01 2.16 -5.08
C GLY A 112 -20.03 2.85 -6.45
N GLU A 113 -19.42 2.23 -7.45
CA GLU A 113 -19.47 2.71 -8.84
C GLU A 113 -20.90 2.81 -9.39
N SER A 114 -21.84 1.99 -8.88
CA SER A 114 -23.28 2.04 -9.19
C SER A 114 -23.99 3.30 -8.68
N GLY A 115 -23.31 4.15 -7.90
CA GLY A 115 -23.86 5.35 -7.30
C GLY A 115 -24.42 5.14 -5.88
N ASP A 116 -24.24 3.95 -5.34
CA ASP A 116 -24.64 3.65 -3.96
C ASP A 116 -23.78 4.41 -2.96
N ARG A 117 -24.42 4.99 -1.94
CA ARG A 117 -23.77 5.58 -0.79
C ARG A 117 -24.36 4.98 0.49
N LYS A 118 -23.49 4.48 1.35
CA LYS A 118 -23.84 3.97 2.68
C LYS A 118 -22.94 4.60 3.72
N GLU A 119 -23.45 4.77 4.93
CA GLU A 119 -22.63 5.22 6.07
C GLU A 119 -23.02 4.48 7.34
N ILE A 120 -22.06 4.29 8.24
CA ILE A 120 -22.32 3.73 9.57
C ILE A 120 -21.51 4.49 10.62
N SER A 121 -22.11 4.60 11.82
CA SER A 121 -21.43 5.16 12.99
C SER A 121 -20.40 4.19 13.58
N TYR A 122 -19.55 4.67 14.49
CA TYR A 122 -18.66 3.79 15.27
C TYR A 122 -19.47 2.77 16.10
N GLN A 123 -20.62 3.17 16.64
CA GLN A 123 -21.51 2.26 17.38
C GLN A 123 -22.08 1.18 16.46
N ASP A 124 -22.53 1.55 15.26
CA ASP A 124 -23.07 0.57 14.30
C ASP A 124 -21.99 -0.38 13.79
N LEU A 125 -20.77 0.14 13.54
CA LEU A 125 -19.63 -0.68 13.20
C LEU A 125 -19.34 -1.70 14.32
N TYR A 126 -19.29 -1.25 15.59
CA TYR A 126 -19.11 -2.14 16.73
C TYR A 126 -20.22 -3.20 16.81
N ASN A 127 -21.47 -2.80 16.59
CA ASN A 127 -22.61 -3.71 16.62
C ASN A 127 -22.52 -4.80 15.55
N GLN A 128 -22.18 -4.43 14.31
CA GLN A 128 -22.01 -5.40 13.22
C GLN A 128 -20.81 -6.33 13.47
N VAL A 129 -19.69 -5.79 13.97
CA VAL A 129 -18.52 -6.59 14.35
C VAL A 129 -18.89 -7.57 15.46
N SER A 130 -19.68 -7.14 16.47
CA SER A 130 -20.15 -8.02 17.54
C SER A 130 -21.00 -9.16 17.02
N GLN A 131 -21.93 -8.88 16.09
CA GLN A 131 -22.77 -9.91 15.47
C GLN A 131 -21.94 -10.92 14.67
N LEU A 132 -21.02 -10.43 13.82
CA LEU A 132 -20.17 -11.31 13.02
C LEU A 132 -19.20 -12.12 13.87
N THR A 133 -18.66 -11.55 14.95
CA THR A 133 -17.84 -12.28 15.92
C THR A 133 -18.59 -13.50 16.50
N GLN A 134 -19.89 -13.36 16.81
CA GLN A 134 -20.72 -14.46 17.26
C GLN A 134 -20.93 -15.50 16.14
N VAL A 135 -21.14 -15.07 14.90
CA VAL A 135 -21.24 -15.97 13.73
C VAL A 135 -19.95 -16.77 13.56
N LEU A 136 -18.78 -16.11 13.59
CA LEU A 136 -17.48 -16.77 13.43
C LEU A 136 -17.20 -17.77 14.58
N LYS A 137 -17.59 -17.45 15.83
CA LYS A 137 -17.50 -18.39 16.96
C LYS A 137 -18.35 -19.65 16.71
N VAL A 138 -19.54 -19.52 16.15
CA VAL A 138 -20.39 -20.68 15.79
C VAL A 138 -19.83 -21.46 14.61
N MET A 139 -19.09 -20.82 13.72
CA MET A 139 -18.31 -21.48 12.67
C MET A 139 -16.98 -22.07 13.20
N ASP A 140 -16.83 -22.13 14.53
CA ASP A 140 -15.68 -22.73 15.21
C ASP A 140 -14.35 -22.05 14.87
N VAL A 141 -14.36 -20.72 14.61
CA VAL A 141 -13.15 -19.92 14.40
C VAL A 141 -12.51 -19.59 15.73
N HIS A 142 -11.23 -19.94 15.86
CA HIS A 142 -10.42 -19.74 17.06
C HIS A 142 -9.16 -18.93 16.78
N GLU A 143 -8.42 -18.60 17.83
CA GLU A 143 -7.11 -17.96 17.76
C GLU A 143 -6.18 -18.69 16.77
N GLY A 144 -5.57 -17.93 15.86
CA GLY A 144 -4.65 -18.45 14.84
C GLY A 144 -5.33 -19.10 13.62
N ASP A 145 -6.65 -19.32 13.61
CA ASP A 145 -7.36 -19.72 12.40
C ASP A 145 -7.33 -18.61 11.35
N ARG A 146 -7.36 -18.97 10.07
CA ARG A 146 -7.35 -18.02 8.97
C ARG A 146 -8.77 -17.83 8.43
N VAL A 147 -9.17 -16.55 8.36
CA VAL A 147 -10.38 -16.12 7.65
C VAL A 147 -9.92 -15.38 6.40
N ALA A 148 -10.31 -15.89 5.23
CA ALA A 148 -9.99 -15.26 3.96
C ALA A 148 -11.18 -14.47 3.42
N ALA A 149 -10.91 -13.39 2.67
CA ALA A 149 -11.92 -12.60 2.01
C ALA A 149 -11.63 -12.44 0.51
N PHE A 150 -12.64 -12.68 -0.30
CA PHE A 150 -12.66 -12.40 -1.73
C PHE A 150 -13.73 -11.33 -1.97
N MET A 151 -13.36 -10.06 -1.68
CA MET A 151 -14.29 -8.97 -1.44
C MET A 151 -13.88 -7.66 -2.11
N PRO A 152 -14.84 -6.84 -2.55
CA PRO A 152 -14.61 -5.43 -2.88
C PRO A 152 -14.32 -4.60 -1.62
N ASN A 153 -13.92 -3.35 -1.80
CA ASN A 153 -13.62 -2.42 -0.69
C ASN A 153 -14.92 -1.86 -0.10
N THR A 154 -15.59 -2.63 0.74
CA THR A 154 -16.90 -2.30 1.34
C THR A 154 -16.86 -2.28 2.87
N ILE A 155 -17.96 -1.84 3.48
CA ILE A 155 -18.17 -1.86 4.95
C ILE A 155 -18.04 -3.30 5.47
N GLU A 156 -18.63 -4.27 4.77
CA GLU A 156 -18.62 -5.68 5.16
C GLU A 156 -17.19 -6.26 5.21
N SER A 157 -16.30 -5.77 4.34
CA SER A 157 -14.87 -6.16 4.35
C SER A 157 -14.16 -5.68 5.62
N VAL A 158 -14.46 -4.46 6.06
CA VAL A 158 -13.92 -3.90 7.32
C VAL A 158 -14.50 -4.65 8.52
N VAL A 159 -15.81 -4.89 8.55
CA VAL A 159 -16.47 -5.68 9.59
C VAL A 159 -15.89 -7.09 9.66
N GLY A 160 -15.67 -7.75 8.50
CA GLY A 160 -15.06 -9.08 8.40
C GLY A 160 -13.67 -9.14 9.02
N MET A 161 -12.82 -8.16 8.71
CA MET A 161 -11.47 -8.06 9.27
C MET A 161 -11.52 -7.85 10.79
N LEU A 162 -12.30 -6.89 11.27
CA LEU A 162 -12.36 -6.56 12.70
C LEU A 162 -12.94 -7.72 13.53
N ALA A 163 -13.97 -8.41 13.04
CA ALA A 163 -14.53 -9.58 13.70
C ALA A 163 -13.52 -10.75 13.75
N THR A 164 -12.76 -10.97 12.68
CA THR A 164 -11.67 -11.96 12.65
C THR A 164 -10.60 -11.63 13.70
N CYS A 165 -10.11 -10.39 13.69
CA CYS A 165 -9.07 -9.94 14.62
C CYS A 165 -9.54 -9.93 16.08
N SER A 166 -10.84 -9.69 16.35
CA SER A 166 -11.41 -9.74 17.70
C SER A 166 -11.24 -11.11 18.36
N LEU A 167 -11.20 -12.17 17.56
CA LEU A 167 -11.01 -13.56 18.00
C LEU A 167 -9.53 -13.99 18.09
N GLY A 168 -8.59 -13.12 17.75
CA GLY A 168 -7.18 -13.47 17.59
C GLY A 168 -6.92 -14.37 16.37
N ALA A 169 -7.88 -14.45 15.45
CA ALA A 169 -7.74 -15.13 14.18
C ALA A 169 -7.02 -14.23 13.15
N VAL A 170 -6.50 -14.83 12.09
CA VAL A 170 -5.62 -14.19 11.11
C VAL A 170 -6.42 -13.84 9.85
N TRP A 171 -6.41 -12.56 9.47
CA TRP A 171 -7.07 -12.07 8.28
C TRP A 171 -6.20 -12.18 7.03
N SER A 172 -6.83 -12.48 5.90
CA SER A 172 -6.19 -12.37 4.58
C SER A 172 -7.22 -12.03 3.52
N SER A 173 -6.90 -11.15 2.58
CA SER A 173 -7.87 -10.71 1.57
C SER A 173 -7.29 -10.62 0.17
N CYS A 174 -8.16 -10.86 -0.81
CA CYS A 174 -7.96 -10.63 -2.24
C CYS A 174 -9.13 -9.82 -2.77
N SER A 175 -8.85 -8.92 -3.70
CA SER A 175 -9.87 -8.20 -4.45
C SER A 175 -10.61 -9.14 -5.43
N PRO A 176 -11.89 -8.92 -5.74
CA PRO A 176 -12.69 -9.81 -6.58
C PRO A 176 -12.29 -9.76 -8.08
N ASP A 177 -11.41 -8.85 -8.46
CA ASP A 177 -10.81 -8.78 -9.80
C ASP A 177 -9.70 -9.82 -10.03
N PHE A 178 -9.20 -10.48 -8.98
CA PHE A 178 -8.27 -11.60 -9.14
C PHE A 178 -8.89 -12.78 -9.89
N GLY A 179 -8.15 -13.31 -10.86
CA GLY A 179 -8.47 -14.58 -11.49
C GLY A 179 -8.40 -15.75 -10.48
N ILE A 180 -9.08 -16.85 -10.80
CA ILE A 180 -9.21 -18.02 -9.93
C ILE A 180 -7.86 -18.58 -9.48
N ASN A 181 -6.87 -18.68 -10.38
CA ASN A 181 -5.55 -19.19 -10.07
C ASN A 181 -4.80 -18.23 -9.11
N GLY A 182 -4.96 -16.91 -9.32
CA GLY A 182 -4.37 -15.91 -8.45
C GLY A 182 -4.90 -16.00 -7.00
N VAL A 183 -6.19 -16.29 -6.82
CA VAL A 183 -6.80 -16.54 -5.51
C VAL A 183 -6.33 -17.87 -4.94
N PHE A 184 -6.31 -18.92 -5.76
CA PHE A 184 -5.88 -20.25 -5.35
C PHE A 184 -4.41 -20.26 -4.90
N ASP A 185 -3.51 -19.63 -5.65
CA ASP A 185 -2.08 -19.52 -5.32
C ASP A 185 -1.83 -18.80 -3.98
N ARG A 186 -2.79 -18.05 -3.50
CA ARG A 186 -2.74 -17.35 -2.20
C ARG A 186 -3.41 -18.17 -1.10
N PHE A 187 -4.71 -18.39 -1.24
CA PHE A 187 -5.52 -18.96 -0.16
C PHE A 187 -5.23 -20.43 0.09
N ASN A 188 -4.86 -21.21 -0.92
CA ASN A 188 -4.49 -22.61 -0.71
C ASN A 188 -3.21 -22.79 0.12
N GLN A 189 -2.30 -21.78 0.12
CA GLN A 189 -1.10 -21.81 0.96
C GLN A 189 -1.45 -21.65 2.45
N ILE A 190 -2.40 -20.75 2.76
CA ILE A 190 -2.75 -20.38 4.14
C ILE A 190 -3.87 -21.24 4.71
N LYS A 191 -4.56 -22.03 3.87
CA LYS A 191 -5.64 -22.95 4.27
C LYS A 191 -6.68 -22.27 5.17
N PRO A 192 -7.45 -21.31 4.66
CA PRO A 192 -8.47 -20.61 5.46
C PRO A 192 -9.59 -21.57 5.85
N LYS A 193 -10.16 -21.35 7.04
CA LYS A 193 -11.31 -22.10 7.56
C LYS A 193 -12.63 -21.51 7.10
N VAL A 194 -12.71 -20.18 7.01
CA VAL A 194 -13.88 -19.44 6.54
C VAL A 194 -13.47 -18.56 5.35
N LEU A 195 -14.36 -18.51 4.36
CA LEU A 195 -14.28 -17.57 3.24
C LEU A 195 -15.43 -16.56 3.34
N ILE A 196 -15.11 -15.27 3.32
CA ILE A 196 -16.07 -14.19 3.11
C ILE A 196 -15.95 -13.78 1.64
N ALA A 197 -17.06 -13.77 0.90
CA ALA A 197 -17.03 -13.52 -0.54
C ALA A 197 -18.22 -12.68 -0.99
N THR A 198 -18.10 -12.05 -2.15
CA THR A 198 -19.19 -11.31 -2.80
C THR A 198 -19.82 -12.11 -3.94
N ASP A 199 -21.08 -11.88 -4.25
CA ASP A 199 -21.78 -12.43 -5.42
C ASP A 199 -21.37 -11.75 -6.73
N GLY A 200 -20.82 -10.54 -6.67
CA GLY A 200 -20.36 -9.77 -7.81
C GLY A 200 -19.80 -8.41 -7.40
N TYR A 201 -19.36 -7.63 -8.37
CA TYR A 201 -18.88 -6.25 -8.19
C TYR A 201 -19.08 -5.43 -9.46
N PHE A 202 -18.87 -4.11 -9.37
CA PHE A 202 -19.00 -3.19 -10.50
C PHE A 202 -17.62 -2.60 -10.85
N TYR A 203 -17.29 -2.57 -12.13
CA TYR A 203 -16.05 -1.96 -12.59
C TYR A 203 -16.15 -1.47 -14.04
N ASN A 204 -15.85 -0.21 -14.24
CA ASN A 204 -15.85 0.48 -15.55
C ASN A 204 -17.19 0.31 -16.30
N GLY A 205 -18.30 0.56 -15.58
CA GLY A 205 -19.68 0.48 -16.09
C GLY A 205 -20.20 -0.95 -16.28
N LYS A 206 -19.48 -1.95 -15.81
CA LYS A 206 -19.86 -3.35 -15.96
C LYS A 206 -20.15 -3.99 -14.61
N LYS A 207 -21.26 -4.73 -14.53
CA LYS A 207 -21.51 -5.68 -13.46
C LYS A 207 -20.75 -6.97 -13.77
N ILE A 208 -19.97 -7.45 -12.83
CA ILE A 208 -19.12 -8.64 -12.97
C ILE A 208 -19.53 -9.67 -11.92
N ASP A 209 -20.04 -10.81 -12.40
CA ASP A 209 -20.43 -11.95 -11.57
C ASP A 209 -19.19 -12.68 -11.02
N THR A 210 -19.24 -13.03 -9.73
CA THR A 210 -18.20 -13.82 -9.06
C THR A 210 -18.69 -15.16 -8.55
N VAL A 211 -19.98 -15.47 -8.66
CA VAL A 211 -20.62 -16.67 -8.13
C VAL A 211 -19.89 -17.96 -8.53
N SER A 212 -19.57 -18.11 -9.80
CA SER A 212 -18.86 -19.29 -10.32
C SER A 212 -17.46 -19.40 -9.73
N ARG A 213 -16.75 -18.27 -9.57
CA ARG A 213 -15.42 -18.24 -8.95
C ARG A 213 -15.46 -18.57 -7.46
N VAL A 214 -16.44 -18.02 -6.73
CA VAL A 214 -16.64 -18.33 -5.29
C VAL A 214 -16.90 -19.81 -5.09
N LYS A 215 -17.77 -20.40 -5.93
CA LYS A 215 -18.03 -21.84 -5.92
C LYS A 215 -16.75 -22.65 -6.15
N GLU A 216 -16.00 -22.30 -7.18
CA GLU A 216 -14.76 -23.01 -7.55
C GLU A 216 -13.67 -22.88 -6.46
N ILE A 217 -13.56 -21.71 -5.80
CA ILE A 217 -12.67 -21.51 -4.65
C ILE A 217 -13.05 -22.45 -3.50
N GLY A 218 -14.35 -22.51 -3.14
CA GLY A 218 -14.87 -23.39 -2.09
C GLY A 218 -14.67 -24.88 -2.40
N ASP A 219 -14.85 -25.29 -3.65
CA ASP A 219 -14.67 -26.68 -4.08
C ASP A 219 -13.19 -27.11 -4.09
N LYS A 220 -12.27 -26.21 -4.48
CA LYS A 220 -10.84 -26.51 -4.63
C LYS A 220 -10.05 -26.38 -3.33
N ILE A 221 -10.42 -25.45 -2.44
CA ILE A 221 -9.72 -25.23 -1.18
C ILE A 221 -10.45 -25.97 -0.06
N THR A 222 -10.10 -27.23 0.10
CA THR A 222 -10.78 -28.17 1.01
C THR A 222 -10.74 -27.80 2.49
N SER A 223 -9.94 -26.81 2.88
CA SER A 223 -9.90 -26.29 4.26
C SER A 223 -11.05 -25.32 4.56
N ILE A 224 -11.75 -24.81 3.53
CA ILE A 224 -12.90 -23.91 3.71
C ILE A 224 -14.11 -24.73 4.17
N GLU A 225 -14.46 -24.56 5.42
CA GLU A 225 -15.61 -25.23 6.06
C GLU A 225 -16.90 -24.42 5.88
N SER A 226 -16.80 -23.09 5.81
CA SER A 226 -17.96 -22.19 5.68
C SER A 226 -17.66 -21.02 4.74
N ILE A 227 -18.70 -20.61 3.98
CA ILE A 227 -18.65 -19.47 3.08
C ILE A 227 -19.74 -18.48 3.49
N LEU A 228 -19.35 -17.23 3.81
CA LEU A 228 -20.26 -16.11 3.99
C LEU A 228 -20.32 -15.30 2.71
N VAL A 229 -21.50 -15.14 2.11
CA VAL A 229 -21.65 -14.40 0.86
C VAL A 229 -22.37 -13.07 1.10
N VAL A 230 -21.72 -11.99 0.73
CA VAL A 230 -22.29 -10.64 0.70
C VAL A 230 -23.03 -10.46 -0.62
N ASN A 231 -24.34 -10.21 -0.54
CA ASN A 231 -25.18 -9.93 -1.70
C ASN A 231 -25.00 -8.48 -2.16
N PHE A 232 -23.85 -8.20 -2.74
CA PHE A 232 -23.45 -6.85 -3.15
C PHE A 232 -24.00 -6.45 -4.52
N SER A 233 -24.00 -7.39 -5.47
CA SER A 233 -24.50 -7.15 -6.83
C SER A 233 -25.99 -7.47 -7.01
N GLY A 234 -26.62 -8.11 -6.03
CA GLY A 234 -28.04 -8.50 -6.05
C GLY A 234 -28.33 -9.82 -6.78
N ASP A 235 -27.29 -10.62 -7.06
CA ASP A 235 -27.43 -11.88 -7.80
C ASP A 235 -27.46 -13.13 -6.92
N TYR A 236 -27.22 -12.98 -5.62
CA TYR A 236 -27.10 -14.11 -4.69
C TYR A 236 -28.35 -15.01 -4.70
N GLU A 237 -29.56 -14.44 -4.62
CA GLU A 237 -30.81 -15.19 -4.55
C GLU A 237 -31.08 -16.08 -5.76
N ASN A 238 -30.50 -15.73 -6.91
CA ASN A 238 -30.62 -16.49 -8.15
C ASN A 238 -29.39 -17.37 -8.42
N SER A 239 -28.45 -17.43 -7.50
CA SER A 239 -27.16 -18.09 -7.70
C SER A 239 -27.15 -19.54 -7.26
N VAL A 240 -26.21 -20.32 -7.80
CA VAL A 240 -25.97 -21.71 -7.37
C VAL A 240 -25.43 -21.80 -5.93
N LEU A 241 -24.94 -20.70 -5.37
CA LEU A 241 -24.39 -20.66 -4.00
C LEU A 241 -25.46 -20.87 -2.93
N ILE A 242 -26.72 -20.50 -3.21
CA ILE A 242 -27.84 -20.69 -2.28
C ILE A 242 -28.10 -22.18 -1.94
N HIS A 243 -27.69 -23.08 -2.82
CA HIS A 243 -27.85 -24.53 -2.67
C HIS A 243 -26.61 -25.24 -2.11
N GLN A 244 -25.52 -24.52 -1.85
CA GLN A 244 -24.33 -25.08 -1.22
C GLN A 244 -24.53 -25.18 0.29
N ALA A 245 -24.39 -26.38 0.84
CA ALA A 245 -24.70 -26.68 2.25
C ALA A 245 -23.85 -25.87 3.26
N ASN A 246 -22.64 -25.43 2.87
CA ASN A 246 -21.73 -24.65 3.70
C ASN A 246 -21.76 -23.15 3.41
N THR A 247 -22.71 -22.67 2.61
CA THR A 247 -22.85 -21.26 2.24
C THR A 247 -23.99 -20.61 2.97
N ILE A 248 -23.74 -19.42 3.53
CA ILE A 248 -24.72 -18.62 4.27
C ILE A 248 -24.62 -17.18 3.75
N GLU A 249 -25.76 -16.56 3.46
CA GLU A 249 -25.80 -15.14 3.14
C GLU A 249 -25.46 -14.30 4.38
N TRP A 250 -24.71 -13.22 4.17
CA TRP A 250 -24.19 -12.33 5.20
C TRP A 250 -25.28 -11.78 6.12
N GLU A 251 -26.30 -11.13 5.57
CA GLU A 251 -27.39 -10.54 6.35
C GLU A 251 -28.18 -11.61 7.14
N ASN A 252 -28.42 -12.75 6.54
CA ASN A 252 -29.06 -13.89 7.21
C ASN A 252 -28.21 -14.43 8.35
N ALA A 253 -26.89 -14.39 8.23
CA ALA A 253 -25.99 -14.82 9.30
C ALA A 253 -26.01 -13.83 10.47
N LEU A 254 -25.88 -12.53 10.20
CA LEU A 254 -25.85 -11.48 11.22
C LEU A 254 -27.17 -11.33 11.97
N SER A 255 -28.32 -11.38 11.25
CA SER A 255 -29.65 -11.19 11.83
C SER A 255 -30.04 -12.21 12.92
N ARG A 256 -29.31 -13.34 12.99
CA ARG A 256 -29.50 -14.36 14.04
C ARG A 256 -29.01 -13.93 15.41
N TYR A 257 -28.18 -12.90 15.46
CA TYR A 257 -27.52 -12.45 16.69
C TYR A 257 -27.83 -10.98 16.99
N LYS A 258 -28.01 -10.68 18.28
CA LYS A 258 -28.04 -9.29 18.76
C LYS A 258 -26.62 -8.86 19.10
N PRO A 259 -26.32 -7.56 18.95
CA PRO A 259 -25.04 -7.04 19.45
C PRO A 259 -24.89 -7.27 20.97
N ILE A 260 -23.72 -7.73 21.37
CA ILE A 260 -23.31 -7.91 22.76
C ILE A 260 -21.93 -7.28 22.96
N SER A 261 -21.47 -7.14 24.18
CA SER A 261 -20.10 -6.74 24.45
C SER A 261 -19.13 -7.76 23.85
N ILE A 262 -18.16 -7.28 23.08
CA ILE A 262 -17.16 -8.13 22.45
C ILE A 262 -16.10 -8.51 23.49
N GLU A 263 -15.89 -9.81 23.67
CA GLU A 263 -14.74 -10.33 24.42
C GLU A 263 -13.54 -10.40 23.47
N PHE A 264 -12.73 -9.35 23.44
CA PHE A 264 -11.53 -9.29 22.61
C PHE A 264 -10.49 -10.26 23.10
N LYS A 265 -10.10 -11.20 22.24
CA LYS A 265 -9.02 -12.15 22.54
C LYS A 265 -7.69 -11.41 22.61
N GLN A 266 -7.15 -11.33 23.82
CA GLN A 266 -5.84 -10.75 24.06
C GLN A 266 -4.75 -11.70 23.60
N VAL A 267 -3.82 -11.20 22.79
CA VAL A 267 -2.75 -11.99 22.17
C VAL A 267 -1.39 -11.31 22.34
N PRO A 268 -0.27 -12.05 22.31
CA PRO A 268 1.06 -11.45 22.36
C PRO A 268 1.31 -10.42 21.24
N PHE A 269 2.19 -9.46 21.48
CA PHE A 269 2.55 -8.40 20.53
C PHE A 269 2.89 -8.94 19.14
N ASN A 270 3.64 -10.03 19.05
CA ASN A 270 4.08 -10.65 17.80
C ASN A 270 3.10 -11.69 17.25
N HIS A 271 1.88 -11.80 17.80
CA HIS A 271 0.86 -12.71 17.27
C HIS A 271 0.51 -12.33 15.82
N PRO A 272 0.32 -13.30 14.89
CA PRO A 272 -0.08 -13.05 13.52
C PRO A 272 -1.42 -12.28 13.42
N LEU A 273 -1.44 -11.19 12.68
CA LEU A 273 -2.63 -10.37 12.41
C LEU A 273 -3.13 -10.57 10.98
N TYR A 274 -2.23 -10.33 10.03
CA TYR A 274 -2.50 -10.40 8.60
C TYR A 274 -1.57 -11.36 7.89
N ILE A 275 -2.08 -11.99 6.83
CA ILE A 275 -1.23 -12.58 5.80
C ILE A 275 -1.47 -11.78 4.53
N LEU A 276 -0.47 -11.02 4.11
CA LEU A 276 -0.47 -10.25 2.89
C LEU A 276 0.41 -10.92 1.83
N TYR A 277 0.21 -10.55 0.57
CA TYR A 277 0.88 -11.20 -0.54
C TYR A 277 1.71 -10.22 -1.33
N SER A 278 2.99 -10.51 -1.50
CA SER A 278 3.79 -9.81 -2.51
C SER A 278 3.75 -10.57 -3.83
N SER A 279 3.48 -9.85 -4.89
CA SER A 279 3.57 -10.40 -6.25
C SER A 279 5.04 -10.57 -6.63
N GLY A 280 5.63 -11.70 -6.26
CA GLY A 280 6.95 -12.06 -6.76
C GLY A 280 6.91 -12.22 -8.28
N THR A 281 7.79 -11.55 -9.00
CA THR A 281 7.92 -11.63 -10.46
C THR A 281 8.33 -13.02 -10.96
N THR A 282 8.62 -13.96 -10.06
CA THR A 282 9.30 -15.22 -10.40
C THR A 282 8.72 -16.49 -9.80
N GLY A 283 7.64 -16.43 -9.02
CA GLY A 283 7.14 -17.63 -8.32
C GLY A 283 5.75 -17.47 -7.71
N ILE A 284 5.32 -18.46 -6.93
CA ILE A 284 4.10 -18.39 -6.11
C ILE A 284 4.24 -17.18 -5.16
N PRO A 285 3.17 -16.39 -4.93
CA PRO A 285 3.22 -15.21 -4.05
C PRO A 285 3.76 -15.57 -2.66
N LYS A 286 4.64 -14.72 -2.12
CA LYS A 286 5.08 -14.81 -0.73
C LYS A 286 3.89 -14.52 0.18
N CYS A 287 3.65 -15.34 1.18
CA CYS A 287 2.63 -15.13 2.21
C CYS A 287 3.30 -14.47 3.42
N ILE A 288 3.27 -13.15 3.48
CA ILE A 288 3.97 -12.35 4.49
C ILE A 288 3.09 -12.21 5.72
N VAL A 289 3.59 -12.61 6.87
CA VAL A 289 2.86 -12.59 8.15
C VAL A 289 3.22 -11.34 8.94
N HIS A 290 2.24 -10.49 9.18
CA HIS A 290 2.41 -9.26 9.99
C HIS A 290 1.83 -9.44 11.39
N SER A 291 2.48 -8.83 12.38
CA SER A 291 2.09 -8.94 13.79
C SER A 291 1.01 -7.93 14.20
N VAL A 292 0.26 -8.28 15.24
CA VAL A 292 -0.77 -7.43 15.86
C VAL A 292 -0.18 -6.12 16.36
N GLY A 293 0.80 -6.18 17.26
CA GLY A 293 1.35 -4.99 17.89
C GLY A 293 2.24 -4.18 16.95
N GLY A 294 3.06 -4.86 16.15
CA GLY A 294 3.95 -4.20 15.19
C GLY A 294 3.20 -3.40 14.15
N THR A 295 2.13 -3.97 13.57
CA THR A 295 1.25 -3.27 12.63
C THR A 295 0.57 -2.08 13.30
N LEU A 296 -0.01 -2.27 14.50
CA LEU A 296 -0.76 -1.23 15.20
C LEU A 296 0.11 -0.01 15.49
N ILE A 297 1.24 -0.19 16.16
CA ILE A 297 2.09 0.94 16.57
C ILE A 297 2.73 1.64 15.38
N GLN A 298 3.08 0.90 14.34
CA GLN A 298 3.65 1.44 13.11
C GLN A 298 2.63 2.29 12.35
N HIS A 299 1.41 1.79 12.16
CA HIS A 299 0.35 2.54 11.50
C HIS A 299 -0.06 3.78 12.31
N LEU A 300 -0.16 3.67 13.63
CA LEU A 300 -0.43 4.83 14.50
C LEU A 300 0.67 5.89 14.39
N LYS A 301 1.95 5.49 14.35
CA LYS A 301 3.05 6.42 14.10
C LYS A 301 2.88 7.16 12.76
N GLU A 302 2.49 6.45 11.71
CA GLU A 302 2.32 7.04 10.38
C GLU A 302 1.07 7.93 10.30
N HIS A 303 -0.06 7.47 10.83
CA HIS A 303 -1.29 8.26 10.85
C HIS A 303 -1.14 9.53 11.69
N LEU A 304 -0.72 9.39 12.94
CA LEU A 304 -0.65 10.51 13.88
C LEU A 304 0.45 11.50 13.51
N LEU A 305 1.67 11.01 13.26
CA LEU A 305 2.83 11.91 13.12
C LEU A 305 3.07 12.33 11.66
N HIS A 306 3.15 11.39 10.74
CA HIS A 306 3.54 11.67 9.36
C HIS A 306 2.40 12.19 8.49
N THR A 307 1.18 11.70 8.71
CA THR A 307 -0.03 12.14 8.01
C THR A 307 -0.73 13.29 8.72
N ASP A 308 -0.43 13.49 10.01
CA ASP A 308 -1.10 14.46 10.88
C ASP A 308 -2.61 14.22 10.94
N LEU A 309 -3.01 12.93 10.96
CA LEU A 309 -4.40 12.52 11.02
C LEU A 309 -4.97 12.78 12.41
N LYS A 310 -6.16 13.39 12.46
CA LYS A 310 -6.86 13.76 13.69
C LYS A 310 -8.25 13.13 13.74
N ARG A 311 -8.85 13.15 14.91
CA ARG A 311 -10.19 12.60 15.15
C ARG A 311 -11.26 13.23 14.25
N GLU A 312 -11.18 14.53 13.99
CA GLU A 312 -12.11 15.26 13.14
C GLU A 312 -11.91 15.06 11.64
N ASP A 313 -10.85 14.38 11.22
CA ASP A 313 -10.50 14.20 9.82
C ASP A 313 -11.37 13.17 9.11
N THR A 314 -11.45 13.35 7.81
CA THR A 314 -12.00 12.39 6.86
C THR A 314 -10.86 11.88 5.98
N LEU A 315 -10.55 10.59 6.10
CA LEU A 315 -9.47 9.92 5.38
C LEU A 315 -10.04 9.10 4.24
N PHE A 316 -9.54 9.33 3.05
CA PHE A 316 -9.79 8.52 1.85
C PHE A 316 -8.50 7.93 1.32
N TYR A 317 -8.52 6.69 0.88
CA TYR A 317 -7.47 6.11 0.05
C TYR A 317 -8.08 5.27 -1.06
N PHE A 318 -7.78 5.60 -2.33
CA PHE A 318 -8.16 4.75 -3.45
C PHE A 318 -7.34 3.46 -3.42
N THR A 319 -7.97 2.38 -3.02
CA THR A 319 -7.32 1.07 -2.80
C THR A 319 -8.31 -0.07 -2.95
N THR A 320 -7.82 -1.30 -3.01
CA THR A 320 -8.60 -2.53 -2.98
C THR A 320 -8.21 -3.39 -1.79
N CYS A 321 -9.06 -4.33 -1.38
CA CYS A 321 -8.76 -5.27 -0.28
C CYS A 321 -7.52 -6.15 -0.53
N GLY A 322 -7.05 -6.24 -1.78
CA GLY A 322 -5.84 -6.98 -2.15
C GLY A 322 -4.54 -6.18 -2.07
N TRP A 323 -4.61 -4.89 -1.75
CA TRP A 323 -3.45 -4.01 -1.61
C TRP A 323 -3.26 -3.56 -0.16
N MET A 324 -2.02 -3.58 0.34
CA MET A 324 -1.70 -3.26 1.74
C MET A 324 -2.16 -1.87 2.18
N MET A 325 -2.35 -0.91 1.26
CA MET A 325 -2.89 0.41 1.59
C MET A 325 -4.33 0.35 2.12
N TRP A 326 -5.07 -0.73 1.83
CA TRP A 326 -6.36 -0.97 2.47
C TRP A 326 -6.20 -1.25 3.98
N ASN A 327 -5.23 -2.08 4.35
CA ASN A 327 -4.93 -2.37 5.76
C ASN A 327 -4.49 -1.11 6.51
N TRP A 328 -3.67 -0.28 5.84
CA TRP A 328 -3.25 1.02 6.35
C TRP A 328 -4.44 1.98 6.53
N LEU A 329 -5.32 2.11 5.52
CA LEU A 329 -6.53 2.94 5.57
C LEU A 329 -7.40 2.54 6.76
N VAL A 330 -7.71 1.25 6.92
CA VAL A 330 -8.59 0.76 8.00
C VAL A 330 -8.01 1.05 9.38
N SER A 331 -6.70 1.05 9.54
CA SER A 331 -6.03 1.41 10.80
C SER A 331 -6.30 2.86 11.24
N GLY A 332 -6.75 3.75 10.34
CA GLY A 332 -7.18 5.11 10.66
C GLY A 332 -8.37 5.17 11.64
N LEU A 333 -9.13 4.07 11.77
CA LEU A 333 -10.20 3.96 12.79
C LEU A 333 -9.66 4.13 14.21
N ALA A 334 -8.42 3.68 14.50
CA ALA A 334 -7.82 3.82 15.82
C ALA A 334 -7.60 5.28 16.24
N VAL A 335 -7.51 6.21 15.28
CA VAL A 335 -7.43 7.65 15.53
C VAL A 335 -8.81 8.26 15.81
N GLY A 336 -9.88 7.56 15.49
CA GLY A 336 -11.26 8.06 15.57
C GLY A 336 -11.68 8.91 14.36
N SER A 337 -10.95 8.83 13.23
CA SER A 337 -11.28 9.54 11.99
C SER A 337 -12.42 8.85 11.22
N THR A 338 -13.09 9.58 10.32
CA THR A 338 -14.02 8.99 9.36
C THR A 338 -13.25 8.44 8.17
N LEU A 339 -13.51 7.19 7.77
CA LEU A 339 -12.90 6.61 6.57
C LEU A 339 -13.90 6.59 5.42
N VAL A 340 -13.43 6.97 4.23
CA VAL A 340 -14.23 6.86 3.01
C VAL A 340 -13.69 5.70 2.18
N LEU A 341 -14.55 4.74 1.90
CA LEU A 341 -14.30 3.56 1.09
C LEU A 341 -14.91 3.79 -0.30
N TYR A 342 -14.21 3.35 -1.33
CA TYR A 342 -14.73 3.38 -2.70
C TYR A 342 -14.42 2.06 -3.41
N ASP A 343 -15.44 1.49 -4.06
CA ASP A 343 -15.27 0.34 -4.96
C ASP A 343 -15.77 0.70 -6.35
N GLY A 344 -14.85 0.65 -7.33
CA GLY A 344 -15.11 0.99 -8.72
C GLY A 344 -13.87 1.52 -9.44
N ALA A 345 -14.01 1.84 -10.73
CA ALA A 345 -12.94 2.44 -11.51
C ALA A 345 -12.74 3.93 -11.14
N PRO A 346 -11.49 4.40 -10.97
CA PRO A 346 -11.22 5.75 -10.44
C PRO A 346 -11.50 6.89 -11.43
N ILE A 347 -11.73 6.54 -12.71
CA ILE A 347 -12.00 7.50 -13.80
C ILE A 347 -13.29 7.17 -14.57
N TYR A 348 -14.19 6.37 -14.00
CA TYR A 348 -15.50 6.07 -14.58
C TYR A 348 -16.61 6.57 -13.65
N PRO A 349 -17.64 7.24 -14.16
CA PRO A 349 -17.89 7.58 -15.57
C PRO A 349 -17.05 8.74 -16.11
N GLY A 350 -16.28 9.42 -15.28
CA GLY A 350 -15.40 10.53 -15.63
C GLY A 350 -14.27 10.74 -14.62
N PRO A 351 -13.28 11.57 -14.94
CA PRO A 351 -12.13 11.84 -14.06
C PRO A 351 -12.50 12.60 -12.78
N ASP A 352 -13.73 13.10 -12.68
CA ASP A 352 -14.27 13.85 -11.54
C ASP A 352 -14.81 12.97 -10.41
N VAL A 353 -15.00 11.66 -10.62
CA VAL A 353 -15.69 10.77 -9.67
C VAL A 353 -15.09 10.82 -8.27
N LEU A 354 -13.77 10.67 -8.13
CA LEU A 354 -13.13 10.69 -6.81
C LEU A 354 -13.07 12.10 -6.20
N TRP A 355 -13.03 13.14 -7.04
CA TRP A 355 -13.02 14.53 -6.58
C TRP A 355 -14.40 15.01 -6.14
N ASN A 356 -15.47 14.50 -6.76
CA ASN A 356 -16.84 14.72 -6.29
C ASN A 356 -17.05 14.06 -4.91
N ILE A 357 -16.49 12.88 -4.66
CA ILE A 357 -16.48 12.25 -3.33
C ILE A 357 -15.67 13.12 -2.36
N ALA A 358 -14.50 13.63 -2.78
CA ALA A 358 -13.66 14.47 -1.94
C ALA A 358 -14.37 15.75 -1.48
N GLU A 359 -15.14 16.40 -2.37
CA GLU A 359 -15.98 17.55 -2.04
C GLU A 359 -17.14 17.17 -1.12
N ASN A 360 -17.92 16.15 -1.49
CA ASN A 360 -19.14 15.76 -0.78
C ASN A 360 -18.86 15.33 0.67
N GLU A 361 -17.81 14.55 0.89
CA GLU A 361 -17.41 14.06 2.21
C GLU A 361 -16.39 14.97 2.91
N ARG A 362 -16.06 16.11 2.30
CA ARG A 362 -15.10 17.08 2.83
C ARG A 362 -13.78 16.42 3.24
N ILE A 363 -13.26 15.56 2.36
CA ILE A 363 -12.04 14.79 2.62
C ILE A 363 -10.89 15.73 2.99
N THR A 364 -10.22 15.43 4.09
CA THR A 364 -9.07 16.18 4.59
C THR A 364 -7.75 15.55 4.18
N VAL A 365 -7.72 14.22 4.04
CA VAL A 365 -6.57 13.43 3.58
C VAL A 365 -7.01 12.54 2.42
N PHE A 366 -6.43 12.78 1.24
CA PHE A 366 -6.76 12.07 0.00
C PHE A 366 -5.59 11.23 -0.47
N GLY A 367 -5.73 9.91 -0.40
CA GLY A 367 -4.71 8.94 -0.83
C GLY A 367 -5.01 8.35 -2.21
N THR A 368 -3.98 8.24 -3.04
CA THR A 368 -4.08 7.68 -4.38
C THR A 368 -2.75 7.12 -4.88
N SER A 369 -2.68 6.72 -6.15
CA SER A 369 -1.44 6.31 -6.81
C SER A 369 -0.87 7.43 -7.67
N ALA A 370 0.46 7.43 -7.86
CA ALA A 370 1.12 8.34 -8.80
C ALA A 370 0.55 8.21 -10.23
N LYS A 371 0.16 6.99 -10.61
CA LYS A 371 -0.46 6.71 -11.91
C LYS A 371 -1.81 7.41 -12.09
N TYR A 372 -2.65 7.45 -11.05
CA TYR A 372 -3.93 8.15 -11.11
C TYR A 372 -3.73 9.65 -11.35
N LEU A 373 -2.81 10.28 -10.59
CA LEU A 373 -2.49 11.70 -10.76
C LEU A 373 -2.01 12.00 -12.20
N SER A 374 -1.08 11.20 -12.72
CA SER A 374 -0.60 11.34 -14.08
C SER A 374 -1.70 11.11 -15.14
N ALA A 375 -2.64 10.20 -14.90
CA ALA A 375 -3.73 9.92 -15.84
C ALA A 375 -4.69 11.10 -15.96
N ILE A 376 -5.14 11.67 -14.84
CA ILE A 376 -6.06 12.82 -14.85
C ILE A 376 -5.38 14.12 -15.34
N GLU A 377 -4.07 14.27 -15.08
CA GLU A 377 -3.26 15.36 -15.66
C GLU A 377 -3.25 15.29 -17.17
N LYS A 378 -2.98 14.09 -17.75
CA LYS A 378 -2.96 13.88 -19.21
C LYS A 378 -4.32 14.08 -19.87
N GLU A 379 -5.41 13.89 -19.14
CA GLU A 379 -6.77 14.23 -19.61
C GLU A 379 -7.07 15.73 -19.50
N GLY A 380 -6.17 16.51 -18.92
CA GLY A 380 -6.34 17.95 -18.69
C GLY A 380 -7.43 18.27 -17.67
N PHE A 381 -7.75 17.33 -16.78
CA PHE A 381 -8.74 17.55 -15.74
C PHE A 381 -8.14 18.39 -14.61
N LYS A 382 -8.91 19.37 -14.12
CA LYS A 382 -8.48 20.34 -13.09
C LYS A 382 -9.45 20.32 -11.91
N PRO A 383 -9.19 19.49 -10.91
CA PRO A 383 -10.05 19.38 -9.74
C PRO A 383 -10.30 20.71 -9.00
N GLY A 384 -9.25 21.53 -8.83
CA GLY A 384 -9.35 22.81 -8.12
C GLY A 384 -10.25 23.85 -8.78
N GLU A 385 -10.51 23.75 -10.11
CA GLU A 385 -11.44 24.62 -10.81
C GLU A 385 -12.90 24.12 -10.73
N ARG A 386 -13.12 22.83 -10.42
CA ARG A 386 -14.43 22.18 -10.49
C ARG A 386 -15.04 21.80 -9.15
N ASN A 387 -14.19 21.53 -8.15
CA ASN A 387 -14.58 21.00 -6.86
C ASN A 387 -14.16 21.93 -5.73
N ASN A 388 -14.97 21.99 -4.67
CA ASN A 388 -14.59 22.68 -3.44
C ASN A 388 -13.67 21.81 -2.59
N LEU A 389 -12.38 21.98 -2.75
CA LEU A 389 -11.34 21.25 -2.02
C LEU A 389 -10.80 22.02 -0.80
N SER A 390 -11.58 22.95 -0.24
CA SER A 390 -11.13 23.77 0.91
C SER A 390 -10.71 22.93 2.12
N SER A 391 -11.38 21.79 2.36
CA SER A 391 -11.08 20.87 3.47
C SER A 391 -9.80 20.04 3.26
N LEU A 392 -9.37 19.86 2.01
CA LEU A 392 -8.22 19.01 1.68
C LEU A 392 -6.92 19.62 2.21
N ARG A 393 -6.20 18.88 3.06
CA ARG A 393 -4.94 19.31 3.68
C ARG A 393 -3.73 18.51 3.19
N THR A 394 -3.95 17.24 2.85
CA THR A 394 -2.87 16.32 2.50
C THR A 394 -3.30 15.42 1.33
N ILE A 395 -2.40 15.26 0.36
CA ILE A 395 -2.51 14.24 -0.69
C ILE A 395 -1.40 13.23 -0.48
N LEU A 396 -1.77 11.95 -0.41
CA LEU A 396 -0.82 10.83 -0.32
C LEU A 396 -0.70 10.16 -1.70
N SER A 397 0.53 9.86 -2.12
CA SER A 397 0.78 9.20 -3.40
C SER A 397 1.79 8.07 -3.26
N THR A 398 1.46 6.87 -3.77
CA THR A 398 2.36 5.71 -3.77
C THR A 398 2.13 4.78 -4.97
N GLY A 399 2.78 3.63 -4.97
CA GLY A 399 2.70 2.59 -6.01
C GLY A 399 3.76 2.72 -7.09
N SER A 400 4.24 3.92 -7.37
CA SER A 400 5.39 4.23 -8.22
C SER A 400 5.93 5.61 -7.85
N PRO A 401 7.18 5.95 -8.25
CA PRO A 401 7.71 7.30 -8.07
C PRO A 401 6.81 8.34 -8.73
N LEU A 402 6.50 9.43 -8.01
CA LEU A 402 5.73 10.54 -8.54
C LEU A 402 6.61 11.38 -9.48
N SER A 403 6.11 11.69 -10.68
CA SER A 403 6.85 12.50 -11.66
C SER A 403 6.93 13.97 -11.25
N HIS A 404 7.92 14.67 -11.77
CA HIS A 404 8.05 16.12 -11.53
C HIS A 404 6.83 16.89 -12.04
N GLU A 405 6.31 16.50 -13.19
CA GLU A 405 5.13 17.07 -13.82
C GLU A 405 3.90 16.92 -12.92
N SER A 406 3.73 15.75 -12.30
CA SER A 406 2.63 15.49 -11.37
C SER A 406 2.75 16.31 -10.06
N PHE A 407 3.98 16.63 -9.60
CA PHE A 407 4.14 17.64 -8.53
C PHE A 407 3.61 18.99 -8.97
N ASP A 408 4.03 19.47 -10.16
CA ASP A 408 3.59 20.75 -10.70
C ASP A 408 2.07 20.78 -10.93
N TYR A 409 1.49 19.69 -11.42
CA TYR A 409 0.06 19.52 -11.62
C TYR A 409 -0.74 19.67 -10.32
N VAL A 410 -0.30 19.01 -9.23
CA VAL A 410 -0.99 19.10 -7.94
C VAL A 410 -1.09 20.55 -7.48
N TYR A 411 0.00 21.29 -7.51
CA TYR A 411 0.03 22.68 -7.03
C TYR A 411 -0.63 23.67 -7.98
N ARG A 412 -0.64 23.40 -9.28
CA ARG A 412 -1.26 24.25 -10.30
C ARG A 412 -2.76 24.01 -10.45
N ASP A 413 -3.19 22.73 -10.49
CA ASP A 413 -4.53 22.37 -10.96
C ASP A 413 -5.39 21.69 -9.88
N ILE A 414 -4.82 21.24 -8.75
CA ILE A 414 -5.59 20.64 -7.65
C ILE A 414 -5.69 21.63 -6.48
N LYS A 415 -4.58 21.93 -5.82
CA LYS A 415 -4.59 22.86 -4.69
C LYS A 415 -3.18 23.38 -4.37
N GLU A 416 -3.04 24.73 -4.31
CA GLU A 416 -1.77 25.39 -4.01
C GLU A 416 -1.28 25.11 -2.57
N ASP A 417 -2.17 25.23 -1.57
CA ASP A 417 -1.82 24.94 -0.17
C ASP A 417 -2.26 23.54 0.24
N VAL A 418 -1.45 22.52 -0.15
CA VAL A 418 -1.66 21.13 0.21
C VAL A 418 -0.32 20.43 0.45
N CYS A 419 -0.23 19.58 1.49
CA CYS A 419 0.92 18.73 1.70
C CYS A 419 0.88 17.54 0.76
N LEU A 420 1.69 17.54 -0.29
CA LEU A 420 1.82 16.41 -1.22
C LEU A 420 2.84 15.42 -0.69
N SER A 421 2.36 14.37 -0.03
CA SER A 421 3.17 13.32 0.59
C SER A 421 3.34 12.15 -0.37
N SER A 422 4.44 12.11 -1.12
CA SER A 422 4.85 10.89 -1.82
C SER A 422 5.44 9.91 -0.81
N ILE A 423 5.05 8.63 -0.89
CA ILE A 423 5.45 7.60 0.09
C ILE A 423 6.03 6.38 -0.61
N SER A 424 7.07 5.79 -0.01
CA SER A 424 7.73 4.57 -0.45
C SER A 424 7.91 3.60 0.70
N GLY A 425 7.51 2.38 0.47
CA GLY A 425 7.60 1.27 1.39
C GLY A 425 7.07 0.02 0.71
N GLY A 426 6.49 -0.91 1.44
CA GLY A 426 6.01 -2.13 0.80
C GLY A 426 5.07 -2.96 1.64
N THR A 427 4.38 -3.87 0.94
CA THR A 427 3.64 -4.96 1.57
C THR A 427 4.52 -5.74 2.54
N ASP A 428 5.81 -5.83 2.22
CA ASP A 428 6.82 -6.57 2.96
C ASP A 428 6.97 -6.10 4.41
N ILE A 429 6.77 -4.82 4.68
CA ILE A 429 6.86 -4.23 6.02
C ILE A 429 5.53 -3.66 6.53
N VAL A 430 4.47 -3.74 5.73
CA VAL A 430 3.14 -3.14 5.96
C VAL A 430 3.22 -1.64 6.33
N SER A 431 4.20 -0.93 5.78
CA SER A 431 4.65 0.38 6.23
C SER A 431 5.42 1.12 5.13
N CYS A 432 5.99 2.29 5.50
CA CYS A 432 6.83 3.13 4.65
C CYS A 432 8.21 3.36 5.26
N PHE A 433 9.26 3.30 4.42
CA PHE A 433 10.61 3.73 4.77
C PHE A 433 10.81 5.23 4.58
N ALA A 434 10.16 5.80 3.57
CA ALA A 434 10.17 7.24 3.31
C ALA A 434 8.75 7.73 3.03
N LEU A 435 8.38 8.88 3.60
CA LEU A 435 7.01 9.36 3.58
C LEU A 435 6.90 10.86 3.85
N GLY A 436 5.67 11.34 4.05
CA GLY A 436 5.36 12.74 4.29
C GLY A 436 5.69 13.24 5.69
N ASN A 437 5.63 14.55 5.84
CA ASN A 437 5.91 15.23 7.10
C ASN A 437 5.18 16.59 7.15
N PRO A 438 4.38 16.86 8.18
CA PRO A 438 3.66 18.12 8.30
C PRO A 438 4.54 19.33 8.64
N LEU A 439 5.81 19.12 9.02
CA LEU A 439 6.74 20.17 9.46
C LEU A 439 7.74 20.59 8.39
N LEU A 440 7.93 19.78 7.34
CA LEU A 440 9.00 19.97 6.38
C LEU A 440 8.49 20.53 5.04
N PRO A 441 9.33 21.29 4.33
CA PRO A 441 9.04 21.70 2.97
C PRO A 441 8.99 20.49 2.02
N ILE A 442 8.34 20.69 0.89
CA ILE A 442 8.28 19.69 -0.20
C ILE A 442 9.16 20.16 -1.34
N PHE A 443 10.06 19.28 -1.75
CA PHE A 443 10.93 19.48 -2.90
C PHE A 443 10.45 18.61 -4.06
N ARG A 444 10.40 19.19 -5.23
CA ARG A 444 9.96 18.53 -6.46
C ARG A 444 10.72 17.24 -6.73
N GLY A 445 10.00 16.12 -6.84
CA GLY A 445 10.56 14.80 -7.12
C GLY A 445 11.18 14.09 -5.92
N GLN A 446 11.04 14.61 -4.70
CA GLN A 446 11.52 13.97 -3.48
C GLN A 446 10.35 13.50 -2.60
N LEU A 447 10.56 12.40 -1.89
CA LEU A 447 9.81 12.05 -0.68
C LEU A 447 10.38 12.89 0.46
N GLN A 448 9.53 13.45 1.32
CA GLN A 448 9.97 14.50 2.26
C GLN A 448 11.03 14.06 3.26
N CYS A 449 10.93 12.83 3.78
CA CYS A 449 11.86 12.37 4.81
C CYS A 449 11.85 10.84 4.97
N ARG A 450 12.85 10.34 5.69
CA ARG A 450 12.87 8.97 6.22
C ARG A 450 11.85 8.84 7.37
N GLY A 451 11.23 7.67 7.52
CA GLY A 451 10.26 7.41 8.59
C GLY A 451 10.89 7.39 9.98
N LEU A 452 10.21 7.98 10.97
CA LEU A 452 10.63 7.89 12.37
C LEU A 452 10.72 6.43 12.84
N GLY A 453 11.75 6.12 13.63
CA GLY A 453 11.99 4.77 14.14
C GLY A 453 12.47 3.76 13.09
N MET A 454 12.82 4.22 11.90
CA MET A 454 13.33 3.41 10.79
C MET A 454 14.73 3.90 10.41
N ALA A 455 15.76 3.12 10.69
CA ALA A 455 17.15 3.49 10.39
C ALA A 455 17.46 3.26 8.89
N VAL A 456 16.87 4.12 8.04
CA VAL A 456 16.95 4.02 6.59
C VAL A 456 18.23 4.67 6.08
N GLU A 457 18.96 3.93 5.25
CA GLU A 457 20.18 4.38 4.59
C GLU A 457 20.20 3.96 3.10
N MET A 458 21.16 4.51 2.36
CA MET A 458 21.50 4.04 1.01
C MET A 458 22.89 3.43 1.06
N PHE A 459 23.01 2.16 0.62
CA PHE A 459 24.28 1.46 0.56
C PHE A 459 24.82 1.39 -0.87
N ASP A 460 26.13 1.59 -0.99
CA ASP A 460 26.84 1.31 -2.23
C ASP A 460 27.08 -0.21 -2.44
N GLU A 461 27.87 -0.57 -3.48
CA GLU A 461 28.16 -1.97 -3.79
C GLU A 461 29.06 -2.65 -2.73
N ASP A 462 29.80 -1.87 -1.94
CA ASP A 462 30.65 -2.34 -0.85
C ASP A 462 29.91 -2.40 0.50
N GLY A 463 28.60 -2.06 0.52
CA GLY A 463 27.77 -2.03 1.74
C GLY A 463 28.07 -0.85 2.65
N GLN A 464 28.63 0.25 2.12
CA GLN A 464 28.89 1.47 2.87
C GLN A 464 27.74 2.47 2.70
N SER A 465 27.39 3.14 3.78
CA SER A 465 26.38 4.20 3.75
C SER A 465 26.84 5.40 2.93
N ILE A 466 25.99 5.86 2.02
CA ILE A 466 26.27 6.98 1.11
C ILE A 466 25.19 8.05 1.19
N LEU A 467 25.58 9.31 1.01
CA LEU A 467 24.71 10.50 0.98
C LEU A 467 24.90 11.25 -0.34
N GLY A 468 23.84 11.72 -0.95
CA GLY A 468 23.90 12.45 -2.23
C GLY A 468 24.31 11.60 -3.42
N ALA A 469 24.26 10.28 -3.28
CA ALA A 469 24.58 9.32 -4.33
C ALA A 469 23.54 8.17 -4.32
N LYS A 470 23.47 7.47 -5.45
CA LYS A 470 22.51 6.38 -5.66
C LYS A 470 23.02 5.07 -5.05
N GLY A 471 22.14 4.37 -4.34
CA GLY A 471 22.45 3.09 -3.72
C GLY A 471 21.23 2.23 -3.46
N GLU A 472 21.44 1.08 -2.84
CA GLU A 472 20.42 0.18 -2.36
C GLU A 472 19.74 0.77 -1.11
N LEU A 473 18.41 0.85 -1.10
CA LEU A 473 17.68 1.25 0.09
C LEU A 473 17.71 0.12 1.12
N VAL A 474 18.26 0.43 2.28
CA VAL A 474 18.38 -0.52 3.39
C VAL A 474 17.81 0.06 4.68
N CYS A 475 17.45 -0.83 5.62
CA CYS A 475 17.17 -0.47 7.01
C CYS A 475 18.17 -1.22 7.90
N THR A 476 18.96 -0.47 8.66
CA THR A 476 20.13 -1.00 9.39
C THR A 476 19.83 -1.41 10.82
N GLN A 477 18.61 -1.18 11.31
CA GLN A 477 18.14 -1.59 12.63
C GLN A 477 16.76 -2.24 12.55
N ALA A 478 16.47 -3.12 13.48
CA ALA A 478 15.15 -3.74 13.63
C ALA A 478 14.07 -2.69 13.93
N PHE A 479 12.87 -2.95 13.44
CA PHE A 479 11.69 -2.10 13.62
C PHE A 479 10.45 -2.95 13.93
N PRO A 480 9.43 -2.40 14.64
CA PRO A 480 8.32 -3.20 15.16
C PRO A 480 7.46 -3.88 14.09
N SER A 481 7.32 -3.29 12.89
CA SER A 481 6.53 -3.85 11.80
C SER A 481 7.32 -4.80 10.88
N SER A 482 8.54 -5.19 11.27
CA SER A 482 9.21 -6.30 10.60
C SER A 482 8.29 -7.53 10.59
N PRO A 483 8.12 -8.21 9.46
CA PRO A 483 7.27 -9.39 9.41
C PRO A 483 7.68 -10.44 10.46
N VAL A 484 6.70 -11.15 10.98
CA VAL A 484 6.97 -12.32 11.83
C VAL A 484 7.71 -13.43 11.05
N GLY A 485 7.50 -13.47 9.74
CA GLY A 485 8.11 -14.40 8.79
C GLY A 485 7.20 -14.63 7.59
N PHE A 486 7.48 -15.67 6.81
CA PHE A 486 6.58 -16.11 5.76
C PHE A 486 5.79 -17.33 6.23
N TRP A 487 4.53 -17.41 5.83
CA TRP A 487 3.67 -18.54 6.18
C TRP A 487 4.24 -19.86 5.64
N ASN A 488 4.38 -20.86 6.51
CA ASN A 488 4.98 -22.17 6.18
C ASN A 488 6.43 -22.10 5.65
N ASP A 489 7.20 -21.09 6.03
CA ASP A 489 8.62 -20.99 5.71
C ASP A 489 9.44 -21.71 6.78
N LYS A 490 9.97 -22.88 6.44
CA LYS A 490 10.76 -23.67 7.37
C LYS A 490 12.08 -22.97 7.69
N ASP A 491 12.36 -22.77 8.98
CA ASP A 491 13.58 -22.13 9.50
C ASP A 491 13.83 -20.71 8.95
N ASP A 492 12.75 -20.04 8.47
CA ASP A 492 12.78 -18.71 7.86
C ASP A 492 13.74 -18.58 6.67
N LEU A 493 13.95 -19.66 5.94
CA LEU A 493 14.95 -19.69 4.85
C LEU A 493 14.60 -18.73 3.71
N LYS A 494 13.33 -18.73 3.28
CA LYS A 494 12.89 -17.83 2.20
C LYS A 494 12.84 -16.39 2.67
N PHE A 495 12.46 -16.16 3.93
CA PHE A 495 12.43 -14.83 4.54
C PHE A 495 13.84 -14.23 4.62
N LYS A 496 14.81 -15.00 5.11
CA LYS A 496 16.22 -14.59 5.17
C LYS A 496 16.81 -14.35 3.78
N ASP A 497 16.53 -15.24 2.84
CA ASP A 497 16.98 -15.09 1.46
C ASP A 497 16.40 -13.81 0.80
N ALA A 498 15.16 -13.49 1.10
CA ALA A 498 14.48 -12.35 0.48
C ALA A 498 15.03 -10.97 0.90
N TYR A 499 15.50 -10.82 2.15
CA TYR A 499 15.83 -9.51 2.71
C TYR A 499 17.20 -9.41 3.35
N PHE A 500 17.88 -10.53 3.65
CA PHE A 500 19.14 -10.57 4.40
C PHE A 500 20.27 -11.32 3.68
N SER A 501 20.04 -11.75 2.44
CA SER A 501 21.09 -12.45 1.65
C SER A 501 22.12 -11.50 1.07
N THR A 502 21.84 -10.21 0.94
CA THR A 502 22.76 -9.21 0.38
C THR A 502 23.67 -8.64 1.45
N TYR A 503 23.12 -8.34 2.64
CA TYR A 503 23.86 -7.77 3.76
C TYR A 503 23.45 -8.47 5.05
N ASP A 504 24.42 -8.91 5.83
CA ASP A 504 24.17 -9.58 7.11
C ASP A 504 23.55 -8.62 8.12
N ASN A 505 22.41 -9.03 8.72
CA ASN A 505 21.66 -8.25 9.72
C ASN A 505 21.18 -6.87 9.24
N VAL A 506 21.06 -6.64 7.93
CA VAL A 506 20.55 -5.41 7.34
C VAL A 506 19.42 -5.76 6.37
N TRP A 507 18.28 -5.12 6.53
CA TRP A 507 17.15 -5.28 5.63
C TRP A 507 17.43 -4.62 4.28
N ALA A 508 17.62 -5.41 3.23
CA ALA A 508 17.69 -4.92 1.85
C ALA A 508 16.28 -4.94 1.24
N HIS A 509 15.75 -3.74 0.91
CA HIS A 509 14.36 -3.63 0.46
C HIS A 509 14.16 -3.96 -1.02
N GLY A 510 15.24 -3.87 -1.79
CA GLY A 510 15.19 -4.06 -3.23
C GLY A 510 14.68 -2.82 -3.97
N ASP A 511 14.82 -1.63 -3.39
CA ASP A 511 14.62 -0.33 -4.03
C ASP A 511 15.96 0.37 -4.22
N TYR A 512 16.16 0.97 -5.39
CA TYR A 512 17.35 1.75 -5.74
C TYR A 512 17.01 3.23 -5.60
N GLY A 513 17.70 3.92 -4.71
CA GLY A 513 17.34 5.28 -4.31
C GLY A 513 18.53 6.17 -3.99
N GLU A 514 18.23 7.37 -3.53
CA GLU A 514 19.20 8.39 -3.11
C GLU A 514 18.67 9.11 -1.89
N LEU A 515 19.50 9.28 -0.87
CA LEU A 515 19.24 10.17 0.26
C LEU A 515 19.85 11.53 -0.06
N THR A 516 19.02 12.57 -0.14
CA THR A 516 19.47 13.91 -0.55
C THR A 516 20.07 14.70 0.62
N GLU A 517 20.82 15.76 0.31
CA GLU A 517 21.41 16.64 1.32
C GLU A 517 20.35 17.37 2.14
N GLU A 518 19.15 17.59 1.58
CA GLU A 518 18.00 18.17 2.27
C GLU A 518 17.29 17.17 3.22
N GLY A 519 17.73 15.91 3.25
CA GLY A 519 17.14 14.84 4.06
C GLY A 519 15.95 14.12 3.41
N GLY A 520 15.60 14.49 2.18
CA GLY A 520 14.59 13.82 1.36
C GLY A 520 15.13 12.53 0.74
N VAL A 521 14.22 11.73 0.17
CA VAL A 521 14.54 10.48 -0.52
C VAL A 521 14.06 10.55 -1.96
N ILE A 522 14.89 10.08 -2.90
CA ILE A 522 14.51 9.89 -4.30
C ILE A 522 14.55 8.41 -4.62
N ILE A 523 13.44 7.85 -5.10
CA ILE A 523 13.39 6.48 -5.58
C ILE A 523 13.63 6.46 -7.08
N HIS A 524 14.64 5.71 -7.52
CA HIS A 524 15.03 5.54 -8.92
C HIS A 524 14.45 4.29 -9.58
N GLY A 525 13.84 3.40 -8.80
CA GLY A 525 13.20 2.16 -9.25
C GLY A 525 13.52 0.97 -8.35
N ARG A 526 13.15 -0.23 -8.82
CA ARG A 526 13.50 -1.48 -8.15
C ARG A 526 14.93 -1.87 -8.45
N SER A 527 15.66 -2.39 -7.47
CA SER A 527 17.04 -2.84 -7.63
C SER A 527 17.18 -4.00 -8.63
N ASP A 528 16.17 -4.89 -8.70
CA ASP A 528 16.11 -6.01 -9.65
C ASP A 528 15.75 -5.59 -11.09
N SER A 529 15.28 -4.36 -11.29
CA SER A 529 15.00 -3.75 -12.60
C SER A 529 15.98 -2.64 -13.00
N VAL A 530 17.02 -2.41 -12.21
CA VAL A 530 18.09 -1.47 -12.56
C VAL A 530 18.76 -1.90 -13.86
N LEU A 531 18.89 -0.93 -14.78
CA LEU A 531 19.56 -1.10 -16.06
C LEU A 531 21.08 -0.92 -15.87
N ASN A 532 21.88 -1.68 -16.62
CA ASN A 532 23.34 -1.61 -16.46
C ASN A 532 24.09 -1.54 -17.82
N PRO A 533 23.81 -0.54 -18.69
CA PRO A 533 24.48 -0.41 -19.96
C PRO A 533 25.94 0.07 -19.77
N GLY A 534 26.90 -0.73 -20.24
CA GLY A 534 28.34 -0.41 -20.12
C GLY A 534 28.79 -0.25 -18.68
N GLY A 535 28.24 -1.01 -17.74
CA GLY A 535 28.62 -0.99 -16.33
C GLY A 535 28.07 0.17 -15.50
N VAL A 536 27.18 1.02 -16.07
CA VAL A 536 26.57 2.14 -15.34
C VAL A 536 25.17 1.79 -14.90
N ARG A 537 24.92 1.80 -13.59
CA ARG A 537 23.59 1.56 -13.01
C ARG A 537 22.64 2.73 -13.26
N ILE A 538 21.49 2.45 -13.88
CA ILE A 538 20.45 3.41 -14.24
C ILE A 538 19.12 2.91 -13.70
N GLY A 539 18.45 3.70 -12.88
CA GLY A 539 17.08 3.43 -12.43
C GLY A 539 16.08 3.64 -13.56
N THR A 540 15.14 2.72 -13.73
CA THR A 540 14.11 2.83 -14.78
C THR A 540 13.30 4.11 -14.66
N ALA A 541 13.02 4.58 -13.46
CA ALA A 541 12.32 5.84 -13.21
C ALA A 541 13.05 7.08 -13.78
N GLU A 542 14.37 7.03 -13.94
CA GLU A 542 15.13 8.13 -14.55
C GLU A 542 14.77 8.31 -16.02
N ILE A 543 14.51 7.21 -16.71
CA ILE A 543 14.05 7.22 -18.10
C ILE A 543 12.57 7.62 -18.17
N TYR A 544 11.72 7.05 -17.32
CA TYR A 544 10.28 7.36 -17.30
C TYR A 544 10.01 8.84 -17.12
N ARG A 545 10.68 9.51 -16.18
CA ARG A 545 10.58 10.95 -15.95
C ARG A 545 10.85 11.81 -17.19
N GLN A 546 11.67 11.32 -18.14
CA GLN A 546 11.95 12.06 -19.37
C GLN A 546 10.93 11.74 -20.46
N VAL A 547 10.52 10.48 -20.53
CA VAL A 547 9.54 10.00 -21.51
C VAL A 547 8.16 10.61 -21.25
N GLU A 548 7.78 10.79 -20.00
CA GLU A 548 6.51 11.41 -19.58
C GLU A 548 6.36 12.88 -20.03
N LYS A 549 7.46 13.59 -20.29
CA LYS A 549 7.45 14.95 -20.87
C LYS A 549 7.01 14.98 -22.34
N VAL A 550 6.87 13.83 -22.97
CA VAL A 550 6.45 13.72 -24.37
C VAL A 550 4.95 13.43 -24.40
N ASP A 551 4.11 14.45 -24.56
CA ASP A 551 2.65 14.43 -24.41
C ASP A 551 1.91 13.31 -25.15
N VAL A 552 2.48 12.83 -26.25
CA VAL A 552 1.87 11.77 -27.07
C VAL A 552 2.07 10.37 -26.49
N ILE A 553 2.93 10.22 -25.49
CA ILE A 553 3.19 8.94 -24.83
C ILE A 553 2.27 8.81 -23.62
N LEU A 554 1.44 7.79 -23.62
CA LEU A 554 0.56 7.49 -22.49
C LEU A 554 1.31 6.76 -21.38
N GLU A 555 2.12 5.75 -21.76
CA GLU A 555 2.85 4.89 -20.83
C GLU A 555 4.14 4.39 -21.48
N SER A 556 5.10 4.04 -20.63
CA SER A 556 6.35 3.43 -21.11
C SER A 556 6.88 2.38 -20.13
N ILE A 557 7.69 1.45 -20.64
CA ILE A 557 8.41 0.46 -19.85
C ILE A 557 9.82 0.28 -20.42
N ALA A 558 10.84 0.36 -19.55
CA ALA A 558 12.23 0.19 -19.91
C ALA A 558 12.77 -1.11 -19.33
N ILE A 559 13.54 -1.84 -20.13
CA ILE A 559 14.22 -3.05 -19.70
C ILE A 559 15.69 -3.08 -20.19
N GLY A 560 16.53 -3.81 -19.46
CA GLY A 560 17.85 -4.20 -19.96
C GLY A 560 17.73 -5.48 -20.78
N GLN A 561 18.17 -5.43 -22.04
CA GLN A 561 18.33 -6.63 -22.85
C GLN A 561 19.82 -7.01 -22.91
N GLN A 562 20.13 -8.28 -22.59
CA GLN A 562 21.45 -8.83 -22.84
C GLN A 562 21.73 -8.84 -24.36
N TRP A 563 22.79 -8.15 -24.74
CA TRP A 563 23.13 -7.97 -26.15
C TRP A 563 24.63 -8.07 -26.37
N LYS A 564 25.06 -9.13 -27.05
CA LYS A 564 26.50 -9.47 -27.18
C LYS A 564 27.12 -9.63 -25.77
N ASP A 565 28.19 -8.94 -25.48
CA ASP A 565 28.90 -9.03 -24.19
C ASP A 565 28.49 -7.95 -23.19
N ASP A 566 27.38 -7.20 -23.44
CA ASP A 566 26.92 -6.08 -22.62
C ASP A 566 25.39 -6.09 -22.51
N SER A 567 24.83 -5.12 -21.81
CA SER A 567 23.40 -4.85 -21.70
C SER A 567 23.03 -3.60 -22.49
N ARG A 568 21.91 -3.64 -23.22
CA ARG A 568 21.36 -2.45 -23.89
C ARG A 568 19.98 -2.09 -23.33
N VAL A 569 19.71 -0.80 -23.27
CA VAL A 569 18.40 -0.28 -22.84
C VAL A 569 17.40 -0.39 -23.98
N ILE A 570 16.28 -1.03 -23.73
CA ILE A 570 15.12 -1.10 -24.61
C ILE A 570 13.99 -0.34 -23.95
N LEU A 571 13.35 0.56 -24.69
CA LEU A 571 12.19 1.32 -24.24
C LEU A 571 10.98 0.91 -25.08
N PHE A 572 9.92 0.46 -24.44
CA PHE A 572 8.62 0.28 -25.06
C PHE A 572 7.71 1.44 -24.70
N VAL A 573 6.94 1.91 -25.67
CA VAL A 573 6.04 3.05 -25.49
C VAL A 573 4.64 2.71 -25.99
N ARG A 574 3.63 3.16 -25.24
CA ARG A 574 2.23 3.17 -25.64
C ARG A 574 1.84 4.60 -25.99
N LEU A 575 1.34 4.79 -27.18
CA LEU A 575 0.99 6.12 -27.71
C LEU A 575 -0.51 6.40 -27.56
N ARG A 576 -0.88 7.69 -27.67
CA ARG A 576 -2.29 8.10 -27.81
C ARG A 576 -2.90 7.50 -29.09
N GLU A 577 -4.18 7.19 -29.01
CA GLU A 577 -4.93 6.58 -30.12
C GLU A 577 -4.80 7.41 -31.42
N GLY A 578 -4.59 6.73 -32.53
CA GLY A 578 -4.41 7.34 -33.84
C GLY A 578 -3.00 7.83 -34.16
N LEU A 579 -2.06 7.76 -33.22
CA LEU A 579 -0.65 8.08 -33.44
C LEU A 579 0.17 6.83 -33.65
N ARG A 580 1.33 6.98 -34.31
CA ARG A 580 2.31 5.91 -34.53
C ARG A 580 3.71 6.41 -34.19
N LEU A 581 4.56 5.48 -33.81
CA LEU A 581 5.97 5.74 -33.54
C LEU A 581 6.72 5.90 -34.87
N ASP A 582 6.96 7.15 -35.27
CA ASP A 582 7.77 7.50 -36.42
C ASP A 582 9.20 7.93 -36.00
N GLU A 583 10.08 8.11 -36.99
CA GLU A 583 11.48 8.51 -36.75
C GLU A 583 11.58 9.86 -36.02
N LEU A 584 10.69 10.83 -36.30
CA LEU A 584 10.70 12.13 -35.67
C LEU A 584 10.37 12.02 -34.17
N LEU A 585 9.39 11.18 -33.82
CA LEU A 585 9.03 10.94 -32.43
C LEU A 585 10.13 10.17 -31.70
N VAL A 586 10.75 9.17 -32.33
CA VAL A 586 11.91 8.45 -31.78
C VAL A 586 13.05 9.41 -31.47
N ASP A 587 13.36 10.32 -32.42
CA ASP A 587 14.43 11.32 -32.22
C ASP A 587 14.07 12.32 -31.12
N LYS A 588 12.81 12.74 -31.03
CA LYS A 588 12.33 13.60 -29.95
C LYS A 588 12.49 12.93 -28.60
N ILE A 589 12.09 11.65 -28.45
CA ILE A 589 12.25 10.89 -27.19
C ILE A 589 13.73 10.79 -26.84
N LYS A 590 14.59 10.33 -27.77
CA LYS A 590 16.04 10.20 -27.56
C LYS A 590 16.70 11.52 -27.17
N LYS A 591 16.31 12.61 -27.82
CA LYS A 591 16.79 13.96 -27.55
C LYS A 591 16.38 14.40 -26.14
N THR A 592 15.09 14.24 -25.78
CA THR A 592 14.57 14.60 -24.46
C THR A 592 15.31 13.85 -23.35
N ILE A 593 15.53 12.54 -23.52
CA ILE A 593 16.32 11.75 -22.56
C ILE A 593 17.76 12.25 -22.48
N ARG A 594 18.43 12.43 -23.62
CA ARG A 594 19.83 12.85 -23.67
C ARG A 594 20.09 14.22 -23.04
N GLU A 595 19.21 15.18 -23.28
CA GLU A 595 19.34 16.54 -22.78
C GLU A 595 19.11 16.67 -21.27
N ASN A 596 18.37 15.73 -20.67
CA ASN A 596 18.01 15.79 -19.26
C ASN A 596 18.67 14.70 -18.40
N THR A 597 19.47 13.81 -19.03
CA THR A 597 20.21 12.73 -18.35
C THR A 597 21.58 12.54 -19.00
N THR A 598 22.06 11.31 -19.13
CA THR A 598 23.33 11.03 -19.80
C THR A 598 23.11 10.25 -21.11
N PRO A 599 24.08 10.20 -22.03
CA PRO A 599 24.00 9.37 -23.24
C PRO A 599 23.71 7.89 -22.97
N ARG A 600 24.04 7.36 -21.78
CA ARG A 600 23.82 5.97 -21.39
C ARG A 600 22.36 5.65 -21.08
N HIS A 601 21.55 6.65 -20.73
CA HIS A 601 20.11 6.52 -20.53
C HIS A 601 19.33 6.41 -21.85
N VAL A 602 19.96 6.83 -22.97
CA VAL A 602 19.28 6.84 -24.26
C VAL A 602 19.04 5.41 -24.74
N PRO A 603 17.78 5.00 -24.96
CA PRO A 603 17.48 3.65 -25.39
C PRO A 603 18.13 3.31 -26.74
N SER A 604 18.70 2.12 -26.85
CA SER A 604 19.21 1.58 -28.11
C SER A 604 18.08 1.33 -29.11
N LYS A 605 16.94 0.89 -28.60
CA LYS A 605 15.71 0.66 -29.35
C LYS A 605 14.52 1.30 -28.61
N ILE A 606 13.60 1.89 -29.37
CA ILE A 606 12.29 2.34 -28.91
C ILE A 606 11.26 1.63 -29.75
N ILE A 607 10.29 0.98 -29.13
CA ILE A 607 9.31 0.11 -29.80
C ILE A 607 7.91 0.50 -29.32
N GLU A 608 7.00 0.70 -30.25
CA GLU A 608 5.60 0.90 -29.95
C GLU A 608 4.93 -0.43 -29.57
N VAL A 609 4.12 -0.41 -28.51
CA VAL A 609 3.32 -1.55 -28.06
C VAL A 609 1.88 -1.11 -27.81
N PRO A 610 0.90 -1.99 -28.07
CA PRO A 610 -0.51 -1.68 -27.85
C PRO A 610 -0.85 -1.47 -26.38
N ASP A 611 -0.18 -2.17 -25.46
CA ASP A 611 -0.42 -2.07 -24.02
C ASP A 611 0.83 -2.45 -23.21
N ILE A 612 0.89 -1.93 -21.95
CA ILE A 612 1.99 -2.19 -21.03
C ILE A 612 1.46 -3.05 -19.88
N PRO A 613 2.11 -4.21 -19.57
CA PRO A 613 1.66 -5.09 -18.52
C PRO A 613 1.87 -4.48 -17.14
N ARG A 614 0.89 -4.68 -16.26
CA ARG A 614 0.90 -4.15 -14.90
C ARG A 614 0.21 -5.08 -13.92
N THR A 615 0.58 -4.96 -12.66
CA THR A 615 -0.12 -5.65 -11.57
C THR A 615 -1.53 -5.09 -11.39
N LEU A 616 -2.38 -5.81 -10.65
CA LEU A 616 -3.72 -5.34 -10.27
C LEU A 616 -3.67 -4.01 -9.48
N SER A 617 -2.59 -3.76 -8.74
CA SER A 617 -2.32 -2.47 -8.09
C SER A 617 -1.76 -1.38 -9.02
N GLY A 618 -1.67 -1.63 -10.32
CA GLY A 618 -1.21 -0.67 -11.34
C GLY A 618 0.31 -0.54 -11.49
N LYS A 619 1.13 -1.34 -10.79
CA LYS A 619 2.60 -1.30 -10.91
C LYS A 619 3.07 -1.91 -12.22
N ILE A 620 4.03 -1.26 -12.87
CA ILE A 620 4.73 -1.77 -14.05
C ILE A 620 5.59 -2.99 -13.66
N VAL A 621 5.72 -3.96 -14.57
CA VAL A 621 6.37 -5.24 -14.30
C VAL A 621 7.58 -5.48 -15.22
N GLU A 622 8.62 -4.67 -15.06
CA GLU A 622 9.83 -4.68 -15.92
C GLU A 622 10.48 -6.06 -15.98
N VAL A 623 10.58 -6.76 -14.85
CA VAL A 623 11.18 -8.09 -14.77
C VAL A 623 10.41 -9.11 -15.59
N ALA A 624 9.06 -9.02 -15.60
CA ALA A 624 8.24 -9.91 -16.41
C ALA A 624 8.44 -9.67 -17.91
N VAL A 625 8.48 -8.39 -18.32
CA VAL A 625 8.76 -8.02 -19.72
C VAL A 625 10.17 -8.45 -20.14
N ARG A 626 11.16 -8.21 -19.28
CA ARG A 626 12.54 -8.66 -19.53
C ARG A 626 12.60 -10.17 -19.76
N LYS A 627 11.93 -10.98 -18.95
CA LYS A 627 11.87 -12.43 -19.12
C LYS A 627 11.24 -12.83 -20.45
N VAL A 628 10.10 -12.22 -20.80
CA VAL A 628 9.43 -12.50 -22.08
C VAL A 628 10.34 -12.20 -23.27
N VAL A 629 11.02 -11.05 -23.23
CA VAL A 629 11.98 -10.64 -24.29
C VAL A 629 13.15 -11.63 -24.43
N HIS A 630 13.59 -12.24 -23.31
CA HIS A 630 14.66 -13.26 -23.32
C HIS A 630 14.15 -14.69 -23.53
N GLY A 631 12.85 -14.89 -23.79
CA GLY A 631 12.27 -16.23 -23.99
C GLY A 631 12.15 -17.06 -22.71
N GLU A 632 12.28 -16.43 -21.55
CA GLU A 632 12.13 -17.07 -20.25
C GLU A 632 10.66 -17.19 -19.84
N PRO A 633 10.27 -18.23 -19.08
CA PRO A 633 8.91 -18.38 -18.61
C PRO A 633 8.57 -17.32 -17.54
N VAL A 634 7.40 -16.67 -17.70
CA VAL A 634 6.81 -15.81 -16.69
C VAL A 634 5.77 -16.62 -15.90
N LYS A 635 5.96 -16.68 -14.58
CA LYS A 635 5.01 -17.28 -13.65
C LYS A 635 4.10 -16.17 -13.07
N ASN A 636 2.95 -16.54 -12.50
CA ASN A 636 1.99 -15.62 -11.84
C ASN A 636 1.40 -14.54 -12.78
N THR A 637 1.14 -14.85 -14.01
CA THR A 637 0.46 -13.94 -14.93
C THR A 637 -0.93 -13.51 -14.46
N ASP A 638 -1.57 -14.30 -13.61
CA ASP A 638 -2.89 -14.02 -13.02
C ASP A 638 -2.87 -12.87 -11.99
N SER A 639 -1.69 -12.44 -11.54
CA SER A 639 -1.51 -11.24 -10.71
C SER A 639 -1.47 -9.94 -11.53
N LEU A 640 -1.52 -10.06 -12.86
CA LEU A 640 -1.52 -8.92 -13.77
C LEU A 640 -2.95 -8.50 -14.09
N ALA A 641 -3.17 -7.20 -14.17
CA ALA A 641 -4.44 -6.62 -14.60
C ALA A 641 -4.72 -6.91 -16.10
N ASN A 642 -3.64 -7.04 -16.88
CA ASN A 642 -3.69 -7.25 -18.33
C ASN A 642 -2.63 -8.27 -18.79
N PRO A 643 -2.75 -9.55 -18.39
CA PRO A 643 -1.73 -10.56 -18.69
C PRO A 643 -1.51 -10.77 -20.20
N GLY A 644 -2.53 -10.58 -21.03
CA GLY A 644 -2.42 -10.64 -22.49
C GLY A 644 -1.46 -9.60 -23.08
N ALA A 645 -1.16 -8.51 -22.36
CA ALA A 645 -0.19 -7.52 -22.82
C ALA A 645 1.23 -8.10 -22.95
N LEU A 646 1.58 -9.14 -22.21
CA LEU A 646 2.89 -9.80 -22.31
C LEU A 646 3.15 -10.42 -23.71
N GLU A 647 2.11 -10.77 -24.45
CA GLU A 647 2.27 -11.34 -25.78
C GLU A 647 2.84 -10.33 -26.80
N PHE A 648 2.66 -9.03 -26.57
CA PHE A 648 3.22 -7.98 -27.44
C PHE A 648 4.75 -7.87 -27.36
N TYR A 649 5.39 -8.53 -26.41
CA TYR A 649 6.84 -8.49 -26.18
C TYR A 649 7.55 -9.76 -26.65
N ARG A 650 6.80 -10.77 -27.16
CA ARG A 650 7.38 -12.03 -27.61
C ARG A 650 7.94 -11.92 -29.01
N ASN A 651 9.12 -12.50 -29.20
CA ASN A 651 9.73 -12.74 -30.54
C ASN A 651 9.79 -11.47 -31.42
N LEU A 652 10.03 -10.31 -30.82
CA LEU A 652 10.13 -9.05 -31.55
C LEU A 652 11.33 -9.05 -32.48
N VAL A 653 11.07 -8.90 -33.78
CA VAL A 653 12.11 -8.90 -34.83
C VAL A 653 13.10 -7.74 -34.63
N GLU A 654 12.61 -6.61 -34.15
CA GLU A 654 13.39 -5.40 -33.84
C GLU A 654 14.45 -5.63 -32.76
N LEU A 655 14.29 -6.63 -31.92
CA LEU A 655 15.24 -6.98 -30.85
C LEU A 655 16.26 -8.03 -31.26
N GLN A 656 16.14 -8.59 -32.44
CA GLN A 656 17.05 -9.62 -32.96
C GLN A 656 18.23 -9.02 -33.74
N CYS A 657 18.24 -7.70 -33.98
CA CYS A 657 19.25 -6.99 -34.75
C CYS A 657 19.89 -5.82 -33.97
#